data_fcc7c677ce164d0d23655c856cb423ba
#
_entry.id   fcc7c677ce164d0d23655c856cb423ba
#
_cell.length_a   1.000
_cell.length_b   1.000
_cell.length_c   1.000
_cell.angle_alpha   90.00
_cell.angle_beta   90.00
_cell.angle_gamma   90.00
#
_symmetry.space_group_name_H-M   'P 1'
#
loop_
_entity.id
_entity.type
_entity.pdbx_description
1 polymer ?
#
loop_
_entity_poly.entity_id
_entity_poly.type
_entity_poly.pdbx_seq_one_letter_code
_entity_poly.pdbx_strand_id
1 'polypeptide(L)'
;PVDMSQMPMPRRDIFYDKKCYDWDEDLIQLTRGCPYGCAMCIIPAHMGNRMRFKPVDMAVEEIKQLRHQNIYLTDDSLFFPQKAVREYAERFFDAVEGLGRKFFVSSTMALNSDEAFFRRAAKAGVRNFYCTLNVDPASIAVMRGDDSGLSKLAEFVDMLRGMDISFFASFGLGRDWDREGVSDRVLEICSRAKITMSEFFIFSPYPGSPHWRRLESQKRITSREWYKYNGAHVVFQPAKMSAQRLKDEFVNCWKGFYEMNQSRNLAQMEPSVWCGDELKVSKRLEVRGVGSEAAVTGIGIVSPLGCSQKEVLDSLKKGVDGIAQGTKLDLSAFVSKICAEVKGFDPASRMSESELKIYTDPFIRMSICAARAAIEDSGVDLGSYSGKIGYVLATCNAGLNSGEIEYRQKYGEKVDFNRSVSTQSEFYALQKALVSAVGFGGECWMVNTACSGSTAAIGLAQTLVESGRCDIVIVGGADALALSNFAGFSAIKVVSPEKIAPFSTPEGMNIGEGAAFWVVENLGKALLRSAECKCKIIGHATTADAHHPTQPDPRGDGVFRTLRNAAADAGVEVSDLGCINAHGSGTSANDKAESKGIAKFLGGLDVPVTSTKSYMGHCMGATGILEATCQVVSMNDDFIPKTQRNIGRRPGCEISALSEHKYGKYDCFISANYAFGGNNAAVVISKRDFIAGQRPQRKRDSEIVVTGFDIVSPLGAGIEENIRALENGESAIAKIERFESGCLGGLVPKLDVRRLDRRVDFSGMNNISTYATLAVKRAFDRAGIRLARADSEKTGLVSAIA
;
A
#
# COMPACT_ATOMS: atom_id res chain seq x y z
N PRO A 1 11.34 -43.79 17.38
CA PRO A 1 10.03 -43.14 17.33
C PRO A 1 9.59 -42.85 18.74
N VAL A 2 9.21 -41.57 19.02
CA VAL A 2 8.80 -41.12 20.37
C VAL A 2 7.47 -41.77 20.73
N ASP A 3 7.40 -42.35 21.94
CA ASP A 3 6.16 -42.81 22.55
C ASP A 3 5.31 -41.59 22.96
N MET A 4 4.10 -41.51 22.44
CA MET A 4 3.24 -40.34 22.68
C MET A 4 2.69 -40.32 24.14
N SER A 5 2.74 -41.42 24.89
CA SER A 5 2.39 -41.46 26.30
C SER A 5 3.42 -40.76 27.21
N GLN A 6 4.63 -40.56 26.71
CA GLN A 6 5.73 -39.94 27.46
C GLN A 6 5.98 -38.47 27.02
N MET A 7 5.11 -37.89 26.20
CA MET A 7 5.28 -36.51 25.77
C MET A 7 4.89 -35.55 26.91
N PRO A 8 5.74 -34.53 27.20
CA PRO A 8 5.38 -33.55 28.22
C PRO A 8 4.22 -32.69 27.73
N MET A 9 3.46 -32.11 28.68
CA MET A 9 2.44 -31.10 28.36
C MET A 9 3.11 -29.88 27.70
N PRO A 10 2.55 -29.37 26.60
CA PRO A 10 3.08 -28.19 25.95
C PRO A 10 2.93 -26.93 26.82
N ARG A 11 3.99 -26.10 26.88
CA ARG A 11 4.01 -24.80 27.57
C ARG A 11 3.31 -23.73 26.71
N ARG A 12 1.99 -23.62 26.80
CA ARG A 12 1.18 -22.64 26.02
C ARG A 12 1.12 -21.26 26.64
N ASP A 13 1.41 -21.14 27.92
CA ASP A 13 1.54 -19.87 28.64
C ASP A 13 2.42 -18.86 27.92
N ILE A 14 3.53 -19.32 27.31
CA ILE A 14 4.45 -18.48 26.54
C ILE A 14 3.81 -17.79 25.32
N PHE A 15 2.69 -18.31 24.81
CA PHE A 15 1.94 -17.73 23.70
C PHE A 15 0.76 -16.86 24.17
N TYR A 16 0.05 -17.32 25.21
CA TYR A 16 -1.16 -16.67 25.70
C TYR A 16 -0.93 -15.26 26.27
N ASP A 17 0.25 -15.01 26.83
CA ASP A 17 0.61 -13.73 27.44
C ASP A 17 1.23 -12.73 26.45
N LYS A 18 1.49 -13.15 25.22
CA LYS A 18 2.06 -12.28 24.19
C LYS A 18 0.94 -11.57 23.42
N LYS A 19 0.80 -10.26 23.65
CA LYS A 19 -0.16 -9.39 22.94
C LYS A 19 0.05 -9.30 21.42
N CYS A 20 1.16 -9.84 20.91
CA CYS A 20 1.45 -9.86 19.47
C CYS A 20 0.77 -11.02 18.71
N TYR A 21 0.18 -11.99 19.41
CA TYR A 21 -0.58 -13.08 18.82
C TYR A 21 -2.06 -12.89 19.13
N ASP A 22 -2.82 -12.60 18.07
CA ASP A 22 -4.29 -12.49 18.14
C ASP A 22 -4.89 -13.84 17.66
N TRP A 23 -4.72 -14.88 18.47
CA TRP A 23 -5.19 -16.24 18.16
C TRP A 23 -6.50 -16.48 18.92
N ASP A 24 -7.50 -17.00 18.23
CA ASP A 24 -8.80 -17.38 18.77
C ASP A 24 -9.03 -18.90 18.74
N GLU A 25 -7.99 -19.65 18.42
CA GLU A 25 -7.97 -21.12 18.38
C GLU A 25 -6.71 -21.71 19.03
N ASP A 26 -6.84 -22.93 19.50
CA ASP A 26 -5.73 -23.71 20.04
C ASP A 26 -5.44 -24.94 19.16
N LEU A 27 -4.22 -25.43 19.21
CA LEU A 27 -3.75 -26.57 18.44
C LEU A 27 -3.47 -27.74 19.37
N ILE A 28 -3.91 -28.95 19.01
CA ILE A 28 -3.54 -30.20 19.70
C ILE A 28 -3.25 -31.29 18.69
N GLN A 29 -2.30 -32.13 18.99
CA GLN A 29 -1.96 -33.33 18.21
C GLN A 29 -2.29 -34.58 19.02
N LEU A 30 -3.19 -35.42 18.52
CA LEU A 30 -3.63 -36.66 19.12
C LEU A 30 -2.84 -37.87 18.61
N THR A 31 -2.39 -37.80 17.32
CA THR A 31 -1.74 -38.94 16.66
C THR A 31 -0.48 -38.47 15.91
N ARG A 32 0.43 -39.42 15.67
CA ARG A 32 1.62 -39.23 14.81
C ARG A 32 1.80 -40.38 13.87
N GLY A 33 2.06 -40.02 12.58
CA GLY A 33 2.25 -40.98 11.50
C GLY A 33 0.95 -41.29 10.76
N CYS A 34 1.05 -41.71 9.50
CA CYS A 34 -0.12 -42.03 8.68
C CYS A 34 0.14 -43.30 7.86
N PRO A 35 -0.73 -44.34 7.93
CA PRO A 35 -0.53 -45.60 7.21
C PRO A 35 -0.93 -45.52 5.73
N TYR A 36 -1.45 -44.39 5.26
CA TYR A 36 -2.11 -44.31 3.94
C TYR A 36 -1.17 -44.33 2.72
N GLY A 37 0.08 -44.05 2.85
CA GLY A 37 1.06 -44.16 1.75
C GLY A 37 0.74 -43.36 0.48
N CYS A 38 0.04 -42.21 0.59
CA CYS A 38 -0.26 -41.34 -0.53
C CYS A 38 1.00 -40.91 -1.28
N ALA A 39 1.02 -41.07 -2.61
CA ALA A 39 2.20 -40.85 -3.44
C ALA A 39 2.78 -39.42 -3.30
N MET A 40 1.92 -38.44 -3.01
CA MET A 40 2.31 -37.03 -2.86
C MET A 40 2.84 -36.68 -1.46
N CYS A 41 2.56 -37.52 -0.48
CA CYS A 41 2.74 -37.16 0.93
C CYS A 41 4.15 -37.52 1.44
N ILE A 42 4.72 -36.64 2.26
CA ILE A 42 6.01 -36.85 2.94
C ILE A 42 5.83 -37.50 4.30
N ILE A 43 4.63 -37.52 4.88
CA ILE A 43 4.39 -37.97 6.25
C ILE A 43 4.90 -39.41 6.50
N PRO A 44 4.65 -40.43 5.64
CA PRO A 44 5.17 -41.77 5.87
C PRO A 44 6.70 -41.83 5.94
N ALA A 45 7.39 -40.97 5.17
CA ALA A 45 8.86 -40.93 5.18
C ALA A 45 9.43 -40.16 6.39
N HIS A 46 8.68 -39.16 6.91
CA HIS A 46 9.13 -38.30 7.99
C HIS A 46 8.65 -38.78 9.37
N MET A 47 7.37 -39.14 9.51
CA MET A 47 6.73 -39.50 10.76
C MET A 47 6.56 -41.04 10.93
N GLY A 48 6.78 -41.77 9.85
CA GLY A 48 6.57 -43.23 9.81
C GLY A 48 5.17 -43.63 9.34
N ASN A 49 5.04 -44.88 8.91
CA ASN A 49 3.80 -45.45 8.36
C ASN A 49 2.95 -46.19 9.41
N ARG A 50 3.27 -46.06 10.69
CA ARG A 50 2.46 -46.57 11.81
C ARG A 50 1.92 -45.39 12.61
N MET A 51 0.61 -45.42 12.84
CA MET A 51 -0.02 -44.42 13.68
C MET A 51 0.26 -44.71 15.16
N ARG A 52 0.65 -43.68 15.89
CA ARG A 52 0.88 -43.70 17.34
C ARG A 52 -0.11 -42.76 17.97
N PHE A 53 -0.66 -43.12 19.10
CA PHE A 53 -1.76 -42.39 19.73
C PHE A 53 -1.33 -41.78 21.06
N LYS A 54 -1.73 -40.59 21.31
CA LYS A 54 -1.71 -39.96 22.64
C LYS A 54 -2.79 -40.64 23.49
N PRO A 55 -2.54 -41.05 24.72
CA PRO A 55 -3.57 -41.55 25.62
C PRO A 55 -4.74 -40.58 25.72
N VAL A 56 -5.99 -41.06 25.68
CA VAL A 56 -7.18 -40.20 25.62
C VAL A 56 -7.30 -39.33 26.86
N ASP A 57 -6.98 -39.84 28.04
CA ASP A 57 -6.93 -39.13 29.31
C ASP A 57 -5.92 -37.93 29.25
N MET A 58 -4.73 -38.15 28.71
CA MET A 58 -3.76 -37.04 28.49
C MET A 58 -4.28 -36.00 27.53
N ALA A 59 -4.95 -36.42 26.46
CA ALA A 59 -5.55 -35.49 25.50
C ALA A 59 -6.67 -34.62 26.13
N VAL A 60 -7.51 -35.24 26.97
CA VAL A 60 -8.57 -34.54 27.72
C VAL A 60 -7.98 -33.54 28.71
N GLU A 61 -6.94 -33.94 29.46
CA GLU A 61 -6.28 -33.01 30.39
C GLU A 61 -5.60 -31.86 29.68
N GLU A 62 -5.01 -32.10 28.51
CA GLU A 62 -4.45 -31.04 27.66
C GLU A 62 -5.57 -30.06 27.16
N ILE A 63 -6.72 -30.60 26.70
CA ILE A 63 -7.86 -29.80 26.21
C ILE A 63 -8.46 -28.95 27.33
N LYS A 64 -8.53 -29.43 28.56
CA LYS A 64 -9.00 -28.66 29.71
C LYS A 64 -8.15 -27.41 29.98
N GLN A 65 -6.85 -27.45 29.67
CA GLN A 65 -5.89 -26.34 29.85
C GLN A 65 -5.93 -25.33 28.73
N LEU A 66 -6.61 -25.64 27.61
CA LEU A 66 -6.68 -24.72 26.48
C LEU A 66 -7.59 -23.53 26.79
N ARG A 67 -7.21 -22.36 26.31
CA ARG A 67 -7.92 -21.09 26.54
C ARG A 67 -9.11 -20.92 25.61
N HIS A 68 -8.93 -21.27 24.32
CA HIS A 68 -9.92 -21.01 23.30
C HIS A 68 -10.95 -22.17 23.17
N GLN A 69 -12.17 -21.83 22.78
CA GLN A 69 -13.21 -22.81 22.52
C GLN A 69 -12.93 -23.61 21.24
N ASN A 70 -12.35 -22.95 20.23
CA ASN A 70 -12.01 -23.57 18.95
C ASN A 70 -10.67 -24.28 19.04
N ILE A 71 -10.62 -25.54 18.61
CA ILE A 71 -9.43 -26.40 18.67
C ILE A 71 -9.20 -27.03 17.30
N TYR A 72 -8.03 -26.80 16.72
CA TYR A 72 -7.58 -27.48 15.51
C TYR A 72 -6.80 -28.75 15.89
N LEU A 73 -7.33 -29.90 15.48
CA LEU A 73 -6.63 -31.17 15.60
C LEU A 73 -5.61 -31.27 14.45
N THR A 74 -4.33 -31.11 14.78
CA THR A 74 -3.22 -31.08 13.81
C THR A 74 -2.79 -32.48 13.37
N ASP A 75 -3.70 -33.43 13.45
CA ASP A 75 -3.47 -34.84 13.07
C ASP A 75 -3.47 -34.98 11.55
N ASP A 76 -2.55 -35.82 11.05
CA ASP A 76 -2.44 -36.08 9.61
C ASP A 76 -3.70 -36.76 9.03
N SER A 77 -4.37 -37.59 9.82
CA SER A 77 -5.67 -38.20 9.48
C SER A 77 -6.25 -38.89 10.69
N LEU A 78 -7.12 -38.25 11.42
CA LEU A 78 -7.80 -38.83 12.58
C LEU A 78 -8.97 -39.74 12.16
N PHE A 79 -9.67 -39.39 11.08
CA PHE A 79 -10.81 -40.15 10.60
C PHE A 79 -10.36 -41.13 9.52
N PHE A 80 -10.08 -42.38 9.97
CA PHE A 80 -9.54 -43.41 9.12
C PHE A 80 -10.29 -44.71 9.30
N PRO A 81 -10.54 -45.53 8.26
CA PRO A 81 -11.34 -46.74 8.36
C PRO A 81 -10.66 -47.91 9.10
N GLN A 82 -9.36 -47.81 9.38
CA GLN A 82 -8.66 -48.84 10.17
C GLN A 82 -9.24 -48.91 11.58
N LYS A 83 -9.54 -50.16 12.01
CA LYS A 83 -10.20 -50.45 13.29
C LYS A 83 -9.56 -49.70 14.49
N ALA A 84 -8.23 -49.77 14.65
CA ALA A 84 -7.55 -49.14 15.79
C ALA A 84 -7.65 -47.61 15.80
N VAL A 85 -7.65 -46.97 14.62
CA VAL A 85 -7.79 -45.50 14.50
C VAL A 85 -9.23 -45.08 14.82
N ARG A 86 -10.18 -45.84 14.29
CA ARG A 86 -11.59 -45.61 14.52
C ARG A 86 -11.95 -45.76 16.00
N GLU A 87 -11.55 -46.85 16.63
CA GLU A 87 -11.77 -47.10 18.06
C GLU A 87 -11.14 -46.03 18.95
N TYR A 88 -9.98 -45.51 18.54
CA TYR A 88 -9.35 -44.40 19.23
C TYR A 88 -10.18 -43.08 19.07
N ALA A 89 -10.58 -42.75 17.85
CA ALA A 89 -11.39 -41.58 17.59
C ALA A 89 -12.72 -41.59 18.34
N GLU A 90 -13.40 -42.75 18.34
CA GLU A 90 -14.68 -42.94 19.07
C GLU A 90 -14.50 -42.75 20.57
N ARG A 91 -13.46 -43.34 21.18
CA ARG A 91 -13.15 -43.12 22.62
C ARG A 91 -12.80 -41.68 22.93
N PHE A 92 -12.07 -41.02 22.02
CA PHE A 92 -11.78 -39.59 22.16
C PHE A 92 -13.06 -38.74 22.15
N PHE A 93 -13.96 -38.99 21.19
CA PHE A 93 -15.22 -38.25 21.07
C PHE A 93 -16.06 -38.42 22.37
N ASP A 94 -16.19 -39.63 22.90
CA ASP A 94 -16.93 -39.84 24.12
C ASP A 94 -16.31 -39.10 25.31
N ALA A 95 -14.98 -39.04 25.37
CA ALA A 95 -14.26 -38.41 26.47
C ALA A 95 -14.31 -36.85 26.43
N VAL A 96 -14.52 -36.27 25.25
CA VAL A 96 -14.59 -34.80 25.10
C VAL A 96 -16.03 -34.25 24.95
N GLU A 97 -17.02 -35.16 24.83
CA GLU A 97 -18.43 -34.80 24.84
C GLU A 97 -18.78 -34.01 26.11
N GLY A 98 -19.41 -32.86 25.96
CA GLY A 98 -19.78 -31.98 27.08
C GLY A 98 -18.69 -31.00 27.56
N LEU A 99 -17.45 -31.02 27.00
CA LEU A 99 -16.42 -30.03 27.36
C LEU A 99 -16.65 -28.65 26.73
N GLY A 100 -17.69 -28.48 25.91
CA GLY A 100 -18.01 -27.20 25.26
C GLY A 100 -16.96 -26.75 24.24
N ARG A 101 -16.16 -27.67 23.71
CA ARG A 101 -15.13 -27.38 22.69
C ARG A 101 -15.65 -27.64 21.30
N LYS A 102 -15.06 -26.93 20.32
CA LYS A 102 -15.37 -27.04 18.90
C LYS A 102 -14.11 -27.50 18.14
N PHE A 103 -14.23 -28.58 17.38
CA PHE A 103 -13.07 -29.21 16.77
C PHE A 103 -13.09 -29.05 15.24
N PHE A 104 -11.93 -28.69 14.71
CA PHE A 104 -11.59 -28.83 13.30
C PHE A 104 -10.75 -30.09 13.12
N VAL A 105 -11.17 -30.97 12.21
CA VAL A 105 -10.52 -32.26 11.98
C VAL A 105 -10.21 -32.45 10.50
N SER A 106 -9.12 -33.19 10.21
CA SER A 106 -8.73 -33.56 8.85
C SER A 106 -8.80 -35.04 8.59
N SER A 107 -9.22 -35.45 7.39
CA SER A 107 -9.28 -36.85 6.98
C SER A 107 -9.34 -37.05 5.47
N THR A 108 -9.76 -38.23 5.03
CA THR A 108 -9.96 -38.65 3.65
C THR A 108 -11.43 -38.95 3.37
N MET A 109 -11.81 -39.09 2.12
CA MET A 109 -13.18 -39.49 1.70
C MET A 109 -13.56 -40.95 2.06
N ALA A 110 -12.65 -41.71 2.60
CA ALA A 110 -12.88 -43.14 2.86
C ALA A 110 -14.01 -43.50 3.86
N LEU A 111 -14.51 -42.50 4.60
CA LEU A 111 -15.59 -42.60 5.58
C LEU A 111 -16.91 -41.93 5.16
N ASN A 112 -17.06 -41.53 3.92
CA ASN A 112 -18.17 -40.74 3.44
C ASN A 112 -19.59 -41.34 3.61
N SER A 113 -19.74 -42.59 3.99
CA SER A 113 -21.01 -43.29 4.22
C SER A 113 -21.29 -43.64 5.69
N ASP A 114 -20.45 -43.27 6.61
CA ASP A 114 -20.57 -43.66 8.03
C ASP A 114 -21.29 -42.58 8.86
N GLU A 115 -22.58 -42.51 8.69
CA GLU A 115 -23.42 -41.53 9.37
C GLU A 115 -23.34 -41.64 10.90
N ALA A 116 -23.29 -42.87 11.46
CA ALA A 116 -23.26 -43.07 12.89
C ALA A 116 -21.96 -42.53 13.53
N PHE A 117 -20.83 -42.67 12.85
CA PHE A 117 -19.55 -42.13 13.29
C PHE A 117 -19.56 -40.59 13.29
N PHE A 118 -20.10 -39.97 12.23
CA PHE A 118 -20.18 -38.51 12.15
C PHE A 118 -21.18 -37.91 13.15
N ARG A 119 -22.28 -38.58 13.44
CA ARG A 119 -23.19 -38.18 14.53
C ARG A 119 -22.50 -38.14 15.88
N ARG A 120 -21.64 -39.14 16.16
CA ARG A 120 -20.84 -39.18 17.40
C ARG A 120 -19.80 -38.05 17.43
N ALA A 121 -19.12 -37.78 16.30
CA ALA A 121 -18.20 -36.67 16.13
C ALA A 121 -18.88 -35.31 16.34
N ALA A 122 -20.09 -35.11 15.79
CA ALA A 122 -20.87 -33.89 15.95
C ALA A 122 -21.26 -33.63 17.42
N LYS A 123 -21.68 -34.68 18.16
CA LYS A 123 -21.97 -34.59 19.61
C LYS A 123 -20.73 -34.21 20.43
N ALA A 124 -19.57 -34.74 20.05
CA ALA A 124 -18.29 -34.39 20.66
C ALA A 124 -17.83 -32.95 20.39
N GLY A 125 -18.47 -32.25 19.47
CA GLY A 125 -18.15 -30.87 19.12
C GLY A 125 -17.36 -30.69 17.81
N VAL A 126 -17.24 -31.72 16.96
CA VAL A 126 -16.68 -31.52 15.61
C VAL A 126 -17.60 -30.63 14.82
N ARG A 127 -17.03 -29.54 14.25
CA ARG A 127 -17.76 -28.53 13.46
C ARG A 127 -17.16 -28.30 12.08
N ASN A 128 -15.93 -28.69 11.85
CA ASN A 128 -15.30 -28.60 10.53
C ASN A 128 -14.62 -29.91 10.18
N PHE A 129 -14.84 -30.36 8.96
CA PHE A 129 -14.23 -31.54 8.38
C PHE A 129 -13.45 -31.16 7.13
N TYR A 130 -12.14 -31.18 7.23
CA TYR A 130 -11.24 -30.89 6.12
C TYR A 130 -10.89 -32.17 5.37
N CYS A 131 -11.05 -32.14 4.04
CA CYS A 131 -10.76 -33.29 3.18
C CYS A 131 -9.98 -32.89 1.94
N THR A 132 -8.77 -33.43 1.78
CA THR A 132 -7.99 -33.22 0.54
C THR A 132 -8.48 -34.16 -0.54
N LEU A 133 -8.92 -33.60 -1.64
CA LEU A 133 -9.36 -34.29 -2.84
C LEU A 133 -8.19 -34.49 -3.82
N ASN A 134 -8.30 -35.50 -4.70
CA ASN A 134 -7.24 -35.90 -5.65
C ASN A 134 -6.02 -36.62 -4.97
N VAL A 135 -6.22 -37.23 -3.80
CA VAL A 135 -5.15 -37.93 -3.05
C VAL A 135 -5.45 -39.43 -2.82
N ASP A 136 -6.69 -39.81 -2.60
CA ASP A 136 -7.16 -41.17 -2.41
C ASP A 136 -7.92 -41.71 -3.64
N PRO A 137 -8.10 -43.05 -3.78
CA PRO A 137 -8.72 -43.62 -5.00
C PRO A 137 -10.13 -43.09 -5.31
N ALA A 138 -10.95 -42.84 -4.29
CA ALA A 138 -12.32 -42.37 -4.49
C ALA A 138 -12.34 -40.92 -4.99
N SER A 139 -11.59 -40.03 -4.32
CA SER A 139 -11.48 -38.63 -4.72
C SER A 139 -10.80 -38.47 -6.09
N ILE A 140 -9.80 -39.30 -6.40
CA ILE A 140 -9.17 -39.33 -7.73
C ILE A 140 -10.18 -39.73 -8.82
N ALA A 141 -11.03 -40.71 -8.56
CA ALA A 141 -12.09 -41.13 -9.51
C ALA A 141 -13.05 -39.98 -9.79
N VAL A 142 -13.52 -39.29 -8.76
CA VAL A 142 -14.35 -38.07 -8.89
C VAL A 142 -13.67 -37.00 -9.73
N MET A 143 -12.42 -36.71 -9.46
CA MET A 143 -11.63 -35.74 -10.25
C MET A 143 -11.48 -36.14 -11.71
N ARG A 144 -11.47 -37.45 -12.03
CA ARG A 144 -11.34 -38.01 -13.38
C ARG A 144 -12.66 -38.20 -14.10
N GLY A 145 -13.80 -37.81 -13.51
CA GLY A 145 -15.09 -37.83 -14.15
C GLY A 145 -16.07 -38.93 -13.67
N ASP A 146 -15.83 -39.54 -12.52
CA ASP A 146 -16.80 -40.43 -11.89
C ASP A 146 -17.97 -39.66 -11.31
N ASP A 147 -19.07 -39.62 -12.05
CA ASP A 147 -20.31 -38.95 -11.64
C ASP A 147 -21.05 -39.67 -10.52
N SER A 148 -20.92 -40.98 -10.40
CA SER A 148 -21.48 -41.74 -9.28
C SER A 148 -20.74 -41.37 -7.97
N GLY A 149 -19.42 -41.30 -8.02
CA GLY A 149 -18.61 -40.84 -6.88
C GLY A 149 -18.90 -39.38 -6.52
N LEU A 150 -19.17 -38.53 -7.52
CA LEU A 150 -19.54 -37.12 -7.28
C LEU A 150 -20.92 -37.01 -6.59
N SER A 151 -21.88 -37.84 -6.97
CA SER A 151 -23.21 -37.88 -6.33
C SER A 151 -23.07 -38.30 -4.87
N LYS A 152 -22.27 -39.34 -4.56
CA LYS A 152 -21.96 -39.77 -3.18
C LYS A 152 -21.25 -38.68 -2.37
N LEU A 153 -20.33 -37.92 -2.99
CA LEU A 153 -19.72 -36.78 -2.35
C LEU A 153 -20.76 -35.69 -1.98
N ALA A 154 -21.67 -35.40 -2.88
CA ALA A 154 -22.75 -34.43 -2.64
C ALA A 154 -23.67 -34.87 -1.47
N GLU A 155 -24.07 -36.14 -1.46
CA GLU A 155 -24.87 -36.73 -0.36
C GLU A 155 -24.10 -36.66 0.99
N PHE A 156 -22.78 -36.92 0.96
CA PHE A 156 -21.94 -36.82 2.15
C PHE A 156 -21.83 -35.38 2.69
N VAL A 157 -21.64 -34.41 1.80
CA VAL A 157 -21.61 -32.99 2.19
C VAL A 157 -22.96 -32.54 2.76
N ASP A 158 -24.06 -32.96 2.15
CA ASP A 158 -25.41 -32.66 2.68
C ASP A 158 -25.66 -33.34 4.02
N MET A 159 -25.20 -34.58 4.24
CA MET A 159 -25.24 -35.28 5.52
C MET A 159 -24.48 -34.53 6.62
N LEU A 160 -23.24 -34.11 6.34
CA LEU A 160 -22.45 -33.34 7.30
C LEU A 160 -23.12 -32.02 7.66
N ARG A 161 -23.67 -31.33 6.66
CA ARG A 161 -24.42 -30.07 6.88
C ARG A 161 -25.63 -30.29 7.79
N GLY A 162 -26.36 -31.43 7.62
CA GLY A 162 -27.47 -31.81 8.50
C GLY A 162 -27.07 -32.09 9.95
N MET A 163 -25.77 -32.24 10.23
CA MET A 163 -25.17 -32.45 11.56
C MET A 163 -24.44 -31.21 12.10
N ASP A 164 -24.56 -30.05 11.46
CA ASP A 164 -23.81 -28.82 11.78
C ASP A 164 -22.29 -29.01 11.68
N ILE A 165 -21.84 -29.78 10.68
CA ILE A 165 -20.43 -29.95 10.34
C ILE A 165 -20.19 -29.36 8.96
N SER A 166 -19.35 -28.34 8.87
CA SER A 166 -18.93 -27.73 7.62
C SER A 166 -17.90 -28.61 6.89
N PHE A 167 -18.10 -28.80 5.60
CA PHE A 167 -17.13 -29.53 4.75
C PHE A 167 -16.15 -28.55 4.10
N PHE A 168 -14.87 -28.68 4.44
CA PHE A 168 -13.80 -27.88 3.83
C PHE A 168 -13.04 -28.75 2.82
N ALA A 169 -13.24 -28.49 1.54
CA ALA A 169 -12.56 -29.21 0.46
C ALA A 169 -11.18 -28.61 0.18
N SER A 170 -10.18 -29.44 0.01
CA SER A 170 -8.85 -29.04 -0.41
C SER A 170 -8.51 -29.75 -1.71
N PHE A 171 -8.27 -29.00 -2.80
CA PHE A 171 -8.02 -29.57 -4.13
C PHE A 171 -6.56 -29.47 -4.53
N GLY A 172 -5.90 -30.62 -4.69
CA GLY A 172 -4.54 -30.68 -5.23
C GLY A 172 -4.52 -30.79 -6.76
N LEU A 173 -3.79 -29.93 -7.43
CA LEU A 173 -3.60 -29.88 -8.87
C LEU A 173 -2.19 -30.27 -9.29
N GLY A 174 -2.01 -30.70 -10.54
CA GLY A 174 -0.69 -31.04 -11.10
C GLY A 174 -0.35 -32.55 -11.08
N ARG A 175 -1.37 -33.40 -10.98
CA ARG A 175 -1.22 -34.84 -11.23
C ARG A 175 -0.90 -35.15 -12.69
N ASP A 176 -0.24 -36.28 -12.96
CA ASP A 176 0.14 -36.67 -14.32
C ASP A 176 -1.08 -36.92 -15.26
N TRP A 177 -2.24 -37.07 -14.71
CA TRP A 177 -3.49 -37.18 -15.50
C TRP A 177 -4.24 -35.87 -15.66
N ASP A 178 -3.91 -34.82 -14.90
CA ASP A 178 -4.53 -33.51 -15.04
C ASP A 178 -4.22 -32.94 -16.43
N ARG A 179 -5.23 -32.33 -17.04
CA ARG A 179 -5.19 -31.73 -18.38
C ARG A 179 -5.69 -30.30 -18.29
N GLU A 180 -5.56 -29.55 -19.36
CA GLU A 180 -6.22 -28.26 -19.54
C GLU A 180 -7.73 -28.43 -19.29
N GLY A 181 -8.34 -27.47 -18.57
CA GLY A 181 -9.73 -27.54 -18.12
C GLY A 181 -9.92 -28.29 -16.80
N VAL A 182 -8.84 -28.64 -16.04
CA VAL A 182 -8.98 -29.26 -14.73
C VAL A 182 -9.68 -28.32 -13.73
N SER A 183 -9.56 -27.00 -13.87
CA SER A 183 -10.29 -26.02 -13.09
C SER A 183 -11.80 -26.10 -13.29
N ASP A 184 -12.27 -26.32 -14.51
CA ASP A 184 -13.70 -26.48 -14.80
C ASP A 184 -14.30 -27.68 -14.07
N ARG A 185 -13.55 -28.81 -14.05
CA ARG A 185 -13.96 -30.00 -13.29
C ARG A 185 -14.00 -29.76 -11.80
N VAL A 186 -13.02 -29.03 -11.24
CA VAL A 186 -13.00 -28.66 -9.82
C VAL A 186 -14.20 -27.79 -9.47
N LEU A 187 -14.49 -26.79 -10.28
CA LEU A 187 -15.65 -25.89 -10.09
C LEU A 187 -16.99 -26.63 -10.25
N GLU A 188 -17.09 -27.58 -11.19
CA GLU A 188 -18.25 -28.47 -11.31
C GLU A 188 -18.47 -29.30 -10.03
N ILE A 189 -17.40 -29.89 -9.47
CA ILE A 189 -17.47 -30.63 -8.21
C ILE A 189 -17.95 -29.71 -7.07
N CYS A 190 -17.37 -28.53 -6.94
CA CYS A 190 -17.77 -27.57 -5.93
C CYS A 190 -19.23 -27.15 -6.07
N SER A 191 -19.69 -26.97 -7.30
CA SER A 191 -21.08 -26.59 -7.60
C SER A 191 -22.07 -27.69 -7.27
N ARG A 192 -21.84 -28.90 -7.78
CA ARG A 192 -22.76 -30.05 -7.62
C ARG A 192 -22.80 -30.58 -6.20
N ALA A 193 -21.66 -30.62 -5.50
CA ALA A 193 -21.60 -31.00 -4.10
C ALA A 193 -21.90 -29.84 -3.15
N LYS A 194 -22.26 -28.64 -3.65
CA LYS A 194 -22.59 -27.44 -2.86
C LYS A 194 -21.50 -27.09 -1.83
N ILE A 195 -20.22 -27.24 -2.21
CA ILE A 195 -19.07 -26.93 -1.35
C ILE A 195 -18.97 -25.40 -1.24
N THR A 196 -18.94 -24.90 -0.01
CA THR A 196 -18.93 -23.47 0.31
C THR A 196 -17.57 -23.01 0.86
N MET A 197 -16.74 -23.94 1.31
CA MET A 197 -15.38 -23.66 1.79
C MET A 197 -14.39 -24.55 1.04
N SER A 198 -13.39 -23.93 0.42
CA SER A 198 -12.38 -24.67 -0.34
C SER A 198 -11.05 -23.93 -0.39
N GLU A 199 -9.98 -24.73 -0.50
CA GLU A 199 -8.67 -24.24 -0.91
C GLU A 199 -8.16 -25.02 -2.12
N PHE A 200 -7.27 -24.37 -2.87
CA PHE A 200 -6.65 -24.98 -4.04
C PHE A 200 -5.13 -24.86 -3.90
N PHE A 201 -4.42 -25.92 -4.27
CA PHE A 201 -2.96 -25.92 -4.24
C PHE A 201 -2.37 -26.75 -5.37
N ILE A 202 -1.13 -26.44 -5.73
CA ILE A 202 -0.34 -27.21 -6.68
C ILE A 202 0.50 -28.22 -5.88
N PHE A 203 0.43 -29.50 -6.24
CA PHE A 203 1.21 -30.53 -5.56
C PHE A 203 2.71 -30.25 -5.62
N SER A 204 3.27 -29.84 -4.49
CA SER A 204 4.71 -29.65 -4.35
C SER A 204 5.39 -31.00 -4.15
N PRO A 205 6.38 -31.35 -4.98
CA PRO A 205 7.14 -32.59 -4.80
C PRO A 205 8.15 -32.45 -3.67
N TYR A 206 7.76 -32.80 -2.46
CA TYR A 206 8.63 -32.69 -1.30
C TYR A 206 9.73 -33.74 -1.33
N PRO A 207 11.02 -33.40 -1.06
CA PRO A 207 12.13 -34.34 -1.00
C PRO A 207 11.84 -35.50 -0.09
N GLY A 208 12.10 -36.74 -0.57
CA GLY A 208 11.82 -37.97 0.16
C GLY A 208 10.43 -38.57 -0.08
N SER A 209 9.47 -37.83 -0.67
CA SER A 209 8.18 -38.39 -1.09
C SER A 209 8.34 -39.32 -2.32
N PRO A 210 7.42 -40.25 -2.56
CA PRO A 210 7.40 -41.02 -3.82
C PRO A 210 7.24 -40.13 -5.06
N HIS A 211 6.50 -39.06 -4.93
CA HIS A 211 6.30 -38.07 -6.01
C HIS A 211 7.61 -37.36 -6.38
N TRP A 212 8.36 -36.88 -5.40
CA TRP A 212 9.70 -36.31 -5.63
C TRP A 212 10.61 -37.31 -6.38
N ARG A 213 10.76 -38.52 -5.86
CA ARG A 213 11.66 -39.54 -6.46
C ARG A 213 11.30 -39.80 -7.92
N ARG A 214 9.99 -39.86 -8.23
CA ARG A 214 9.51 -40.07 -9.60
C ARG A 214 9.85 -38.89 -10.50
N LEU A 215 9.51 -37.68 -10.09
CA LEU A 215 9.78 -36.48 -10.90
C LEU A 215 11.28 -36.23 -11.06
N GLU A 216 12.07 -36.51 -10.04
CA GLU A 216 13.52 -36.38 -10.09
C GLU A 216 14.14 -37.39 -11.07
N SER A 217 13.73 -38.66 -11.02
CA SER A 217 14.18 -39.69 -11.98
C SER A 217 13.79 -39.37 -13.43
N GLN A 218 12.67 -38.67 -13.62
CA GLN A 218 12.18 -38.20 -14.93
C GLN A 218 12.77 -36.85 -15.34
N LYS A 219 13.65 -36.24 -14.54
CA LYS A 219 14.23 -34.90 -14.75
C LYS A 219 13.18 -33.80 -14.94
N ARG A 220 12.07 -33.92 -14.24
CA ARG A 220 10.94 -33.00 -14.33
C ARG A 220 10.93 -31.96 -13.22
N ILE A 221 11.82 -31.99 -12.24
CA ILE A 221 11.97 -30.90 -11.24
C ILE A 221 12.62 -29.70 -11.94
N THR A 222 11.92 -28.56 -11.98
CA THR A 222 12.34 -27.35 -12.68
C THR A 222 12.93 -26.27 -11.77
N SER A 223 12.64 -26.34 -10.46
CA SER A 223 13.20 -25.43 -9.47
C SER A 223 13.53 -26.16 -8.18
N ARG A 224 14.63 -25.76 -7.51
CA ARG A 224 15.01 -26.22 -6.16
C ARG A 224 15.04 -25.06 -5.17
N GLU A 225 14.38 -23.97 -5.47
CA GLU A 225 14.18 -22.84 -4.58
C GLU A 225 13.05 -23.18 -3.59
N TRP A 226 13.44 -23.55 -2.36
CA TRP A 226 12.54 -24.14 -1.37
C TRP A 226 11.37 -23.26 -0.98
N TYR A 227 11.51 -21.94 -1.06
CA TYR A 227 10.41 -21.01 -0.79
C TYR A 227 9.25 -21.11 -1.82
N LYS A 228 9.50 -21.69 -2.99
CA LYS A 228 8.48 -21.98 -4.01
C LYS A 228 7.69 -23.28 -3.74
N TYR A 229 8.10 -24.09 -2.76
CA TYR A 229 7.44 -25.36 -2.42
C TYR A 229 6.27 -25.15 -1.45
N ASN A 230 5.44 -24.17 -1.70
CA ASN A 230 4.36 -23.69 -0.84
C ASN A 230 2.94 -23.95 -1.39
N GLY A 231 2.82 -24.77 -2.43
CA GLY A 231 1.52 -25.09 -3.04
C GLY A 231 0.95 -24.03 -4.00
N ALA A 232 1.60 -22.87 -4.12
CA ALA A 232 1.17 -21.79 -5.03
C ALA A 232 2.07 -21.64 -6.27
N HIS A 233 3.19 -22.38 -6.33
CA HIS A 233 4.17 -22.30 -7.41
C HIS A 233 4.33 -23.65 -8.10
N VAL A 234 4.51 -23.61 -9.41
CA VAL A 234 4.84 -24.79 -10.22
C VAL A 234 6.36 -24.97 -10.22
N VAL A 235 6.84 -25.99 -9.51
CA VAL A 235 8.28 -26.30 -9.35
C VAL A 235 8.71 -27.53 -10.14
N PHE A 236 7.84 -28.03 -11.01
CA PHE A 236 8.10 -29.19 -11.86
C PHE A 236 7.39 -29.05 -13.22
N GLN A 237 7.82 -29.81 -14.21
CA GLN A 237 7.13 -29.91 -15.51
C GLN A 237 5.94 -30.85 -15.40
N PRO A 238 4.67 -30.38 -15.56
CA PRO A 238 3.49 -31.25 -15.63
C PRO A 238 3.55 -32.21 -16.82
N ALA A 239 2.84 -33.34 -16.71
CA ALA A 239 2.92 -34.38 -17.77
C ALA A 239 2.09 -34.01 -19.02
N LYS A 240 0.98 -33.29 -18.87
CA LYS A 240 -0.02 -33.07 -19.93
C LYS A 240 -0.39 -31.61 -20.20
N MET A 241 0.35 -30.70 -19.63
CA MET A 241 0.20 -29.25 -19.87
C MET A 241 1.52 -28.54 -19.57
N SER A 242 1.64 -27.27 -19.96
CA SER A 242 2.80 -26.46 -19.59
C SER A 242 2.73 -26.05 -18.11
N ALA A 243 3.86 -25.66 -17.53
CA ALA A 243 3.91 -25.12 -16.16
C ALA A 243 3.05 -23.85 -16.01
N GLN A 244 3.08 -22.98 -17.02
CA GLN A 244 2.23 -21.78 -17.03
C GLN A 244 0.74 -22.15 -17.06
N ARG A 245 0.35 -23.11 -17.88
CA ARG A 245 -1.04 -23.56 -17.95
C ARG A 245 -1.53 -24.14 -16.62
N LEU A 246 -0.71 -24.93 -15.93
CA LEU A 246 -1.06 -25.43 -14.59
C LEU A 246 -1.27 -24.29 -13.59
N LYS A 247 -0.44 -23.25 -13.66
CA LYS A 247 -0.63 -22.05 -12.85
C LYS A 247 -1.93 -21.32 -13.18
N ASP A 248 -2.27 -21.22 -14.46
CA ASP A 248 -3.53 -20.58 -14.90
C ASP A 248 -4.75 -21.38 -14.40
N GLU A 249 -4.71 -22.71 -14.50
CA GLU A 249 -5.75 -23.59 -13.95
C GLU A 249 -5.92 -23.41 -12.44
N PHE A 250 -4.81 -23.29 -11.70
CA PHE A 250 -4.83 -23.00 -10.27
C PHE A 250 -5.49 -21.63 -9.96
N VAL A 251 -5.15 -20.59 -10.70
CA VAL A 251 -5.77 -19.26 -10.56
C VAL A 251 -7.26 -19.30 -10.92
N ASN A 252 -7.62 -20.04 -11.97
CA ASN A 252 -9.02 -20.19 -12.40
C ASN A 252 -9.88 -20.90 -11.34
N CYS A 253 -9.33 -21.89 -10.61
CA CYS A 253 -10.02 -22.50 -9.47
C CYS A 253 -10.37 -21.46 -8.41
N TRP A 254 -9.42 -20.60 -8.00
CA TRP A 254 -9.67 -19.55 -7.02
C TRP A 254 -10.71 -18.55 -7.52
N LYS A 255 -10.54 -18.00 -8.71
CA LYS A 255 -11.46 -17.02 -9.29
C LYS A 255 -12.88 -17.58 -9.43
N GLY A 256 -13.02 -18.71 -10.11
CA GLY A 256 -14.33 -19.29 -10.37
C GLY A 256 -15.06 -19.77 -9.13
N PHE A 257 -14.34 -20.22 -8.10
CA PHE A 257 -14.94 -20.61 -6.82
C PHE A 257 -15.54 -19.41 -6.09
N TYR A 258 -14.82 -18.28 -6.01
CA TYR A 258 -15.35 -17.08 -5.38
C TYR A 258 -16.47 -16.44 -6.19
N GLU A 259 -16.36 -16.39 -7.51
CA GLU A 259 -17.43 -15.90 -8.39
C GLU A 259 -18.71 -16.74 -8.25
N MET A 260 -18.60 -18.06 -8.20
CA MET A 260 -19.72 -18.97 -7.97
C MET A 260 -20.40 -18.76 -6.61
N ASN A 261 -19.63 -18.48 -5.56
CA ASN A 261 -20.15 -18.27 -4.21
C ASN A 261 -20.71 -16.86 -3.98
N GLN A 262 -20.25 -15.84 -4.69
CA GLN A 262 -20.84 -14.50 -4.69
C GLN A 262 -22.26 -14.50 -5.25
N SER A 263 -22.56 -15.32 -6.24
CA SER A 263 -23.93 -15.47 -6.82
C SER A 263 -24.88 -16.25 -5.90
N ARG A 264 -24.37 -16.95 -4.89
CA ARG A 264 -25.15 -17.71 -3.90
C ARG A 264 -25.28 -16.92 -2.62
N ASN A 265 -25.99 -15.78 -2.62
CA ASN A 265 -26.32 -14.96 -1.43
C ASN A 265 -25.68 -15.45 -0.13
N LEU A 266 -24.47 -14.98 0.19
CA LEU A 266 -23.77 -15.24 1.45
C LEU A 266 -24.60 -14.87 2.70
N ALA A 267 -25.64 -14.05 2.54
CA ALA A 267 -26.61 -13.68 3.58
C ALA A 267 -27.45 -14.83 4.14
N GLN A 268 -27.44 -16.02 3.52
CA GLN A 268 -28.16 -17.21 4.00
C GLN A 268 -27.23 -18.29 4.59
N MET A 269 -25.92 -18.03 4.61
CA MET A 269 -25.00 -18.92 5.31
C MET A 269 -24.97 -18.49 6.78
N GLU A 270 -25.54 -19.28 7.65
CA GLU A 270 -25.18 -19.17 9.07
C GLU A 270 -23.67 -19.29 9.18
N PRO A 271 -22.99 -18.37 9.91
CA PRO A 271 -21.55 -18.43 10.09
C PRO A 271 -21.21 -19.81 10.59
N SER A 272 -20.36 -20.53 9.88
CA SER A 272 -19.83 -21.77 10.44
C SER A 272 -19.24 -21.42 11.79
N VAL A 273 -19.45 -22.28 12.75
CA VAL A 273 -19.07 -22.15 14.16
C VAL A 273 -17.57 -21.86 14.38
N TRP A 274 -16.78 -21.92 13.30
CA TRP A 274 -15.38 -21.54 13.27
C TRP A 274 -15.15 -20.01 13.26
N CYS A 275 -16.13 -19.20 12.87
CA CYS A 275 -16.12 -17.75 13.05
C CYS A 275 -16.88 -17.47 14.34
N GLY A 276 -16.20 -16.98 15.39
CA GLY A 276 -16.87 -16.61 16.66
C GLY A 276 -18.07 -15.68 16.46
N ASP A 277 -18.95 -15.58 17.45
CA ASP A 277 -20.30 -14.98 17.44
C ASP A 277 -20.47 -13.55 16.89
N GLU A 278 -19.41 -12.93 16.44
CA GLU A 278 -19.43 -11.73 15.60
C GLU A 278 -18.63 -12.02 14.34
N LEU A 279 -19.26 -11.84 13.19
CA LEU A 279 -18.58 -11.77 11.89
C LEU A 279 -17.53 -10.64 11.92
N LYS A 280 -16.43 -10.85 12.62
CA LYS A 280 -15.18 -10.09 12.43
C LYS A 280 -14.47 -10.60 11.18
N VAL A 281 -15.22 -10.80 10.09
CA VAL A 281 -14.68 -11.13 8.75
C VAL A 281 -13.76 -10.00 8.23
N SER A 282 -13.79 -8.83 8.86
CA SER A 282 -12.96 -7.70 8.47
C SER A 282 -11.49 -7.79 8.89
N LYS A 283 -11.08 -8.79 9.70
CA LYS A 283 -9.70 -8.77 10.24
C LYS A 283 -8.73 -9.84 9.74
N ARG A 284 -9.14 -10.85 8.94
CA ARG A 284 -8.19 -11.95 8.62
C ARG A 284 -8.30 -12.64 7.26
N LEU A 285 -8.73 -11.97 6.23
CA LEU A 285 -8.27 -12.34 4.89
C LEU A 285 -7.05 -11.47 4.52
N GLU A 286 -5.97 -11.59 5.27
CA GLU A 286 -4.65 -11.40 4.69
C GLU A 286 -4.44 -12.56 3.71
N VAL A 287 -4.99 -12.44 2.52
CA VAL A 287 -4.57 -13.20 1.36
C VAL A 287 -3.16 -12.68 1.01
N ARG A 288 -2.16 -13.20 1.73
CA ARG A 288 -0.74 -12.99 1.40
C ARG A 288 -0.52 -13.63 0.03
N GLY A 289 -0.62 -12.82 -1.02
CA GLY A 289 -0.26 -13.27 -2.37
C GLY A 289 -1.11 -12.73 -3.51
N VAL A 290 -2.37 -12.34 -3.28
CA VAL A 290 -3.19 -11.63 -4.27
C VAL A 290 -3.77 -10.42 -3.57
N GLY A 291 -3.19 -9.23 -3.80
CA GLY A 291 -3.82 -7.97 -3.41
C GLY A 291 -3.24 -7.24 -2.21
N SER A 292 -1.90 -7.29 -1.95
CA SER A 292 -1.26 -6.21 -1.16
C SER A 292 -1.08 -4.93 -2.00
N GLU A 293 -1.60 -4.89 -3.23
CA GLU A 293 -1.49 -3.76 -4.13
C GLU A 293 -2.35 -2.58 -3.65
N ALA A 294 -1.82 -1.37 -3.80
CA ALA A 294 -2.53 -0.14 -3.49
C ALA A 294 -3.43 0.26 -4.67
N ALA A 295 -4.74 0.19 -4.47
CA ALA A 295 -5.76 0.57 -5.43
C ALA A 295 -6.32 1.95 -5.11
N VAL A 296 -6.48 2.80 -6.11
CA VAL A 296 -7.23 4.07 -6.00
C VAL A 296 -8.67 3.78 -6.35
N THR A 297 -9.58 3.96 -5.40
CA THR A 297 -11.01 3.68 -5.56
C THR A 297 -11.84 4.94 -5.68
N GLY A 298 -11.31 6.09 -5.24
CA GLY A 298 -12.01 7.37 -5.36
C GLY A 298 -11.06 8.52 -5.63
N ILE A 299 -11.50 9.45 -6.45
CA ILE A 299 -10.75 10.62 -6.90
C ILE A 299 -11.65 11.87 -6.81
N GLY A 300 -11.19 12.89 -6.09
CA GLY A 300 -11.77 14.22 -6.05
C GLY A 300 -10.75 15.28 -6.46
N ILE A 301 -11.18 16.26 -7.22
CA ILE A 301 -10.32 17.30 -7.77
C ILE A 301 -11.03 18.66 -7.82
N VAL A 302 -10.27 19.69 -7.51
CA VAL A 302 -10.60 21.12 -7.70
C VAL A 302 -9.39 21.76 -8.36
N SER A 303 -9.50 22.16 -9.62
CA SER A 303 -8.37 22.63 -10.42
C SER A 303 -8.78 23.74 -11.41
N PRO A 304 -7.81 24.44 -12.01
CA PRO A 304 -8.09 25.40 -13.10
C PRO A 304 -8.76 24.78 -14.33
N LEU A 305 -8.77 23.44 -14.45
CA LEU A 305 -9.39 22.70 -15.56
C LEU A 305 -10.82 22.23 -15.23
N GLY A 306 -11.24 22.34 -13.98
CA GLY A 306 -12.56 21.92 -13.50
C GLY A 306 -12.52 21.35 -12.10
N CYS A 307 -13.74 21.11 -11.55
CA CYS A 307 -13.96 20.65 -10.19
C CYS A 307 -14.51 19.20 -10.13
N SER A 308 -14.38 18.46 -11.23
CA SER A 308 -14.73 17.03 -11.34
C SER A 308 -13.82 16.32 -12.34
N GLN A 309 -13.70 14.98 -12.22
CA GLN A 309 -12.92 14.16 -13.16
C GLN A 309 -13.39 14.36 -14.61
N LYS A 310 -14.71 14.45 -14.82
CA LYS A 310 -15.31 14.66 -16.14
C LYS A 310 -14.93 16.02 -16.75
N GLU A 311 -15.04 17.09 -15.96
CA GLU A 311 -14.66 18.44 -16.44
C GLU A 311 -13.18 18.52 -16.78
N VAL A 312 -12.31 17.90 -15.97
CA VAL A 312 -10.86 17.83 -16.24
C VAL A 312 -10.59 17.06 -17.52
N LEU A 313 -11.21 15.89 -17.71
CA LEU A 313 -11.08 15.10 -18.94
C LEU A 313 -11.52 15.89 -20.18
N ASP A 314 -12.70 16.52 -20.12
CA ASP A 314 -13.24 17.34 -21.20
C ASP A 314 -12.32 18.53 -21.52
N SER A 315 -11.76 19.17 -20.49
CA SER A 315 -10.81 20.28 -20.63
C SER A 315 -9.49 19.84 -21.28
N LEU A 316 -8.95 18.69 -20.89
CA LEU A 316 -7.75 18.14 -21.50
C LEU A 316 -7.97 17.82 -22.99
N LYS A 317 -9.07 17.16 -23.33
CA LYS A 317 -9.43 16.82 -24.72
C LYS A 317 -9.62 18.05 -25.59
N LYS A 318 -10.28 19.07 -25.07
CA LYS A 318 -10.51 20.32 -25.77
C LYS A 318 -9.29 21.25 -25.82
N GLY A 319 -8.24 20.94 -25.08
CA GLY A 319 -7.07 21.80 -24.94
C GLY A 319 -7.38 23.09 -24.21
N VAL A 320 -8.28 23.09 -23.22
CA VAL A 320 -8.63 24.26 -22.43
C VAL A 320 -7.39 24.77 -21.69
N ASP A 321 -7.15 26.07 -21.79
CA ASP A 321 -6.04 26.73 -21.11
C ASP A 321 -6.53 27.38 -19.80
N GLY A 322 -6.13 26.79 -18.69
CA GLY A 322 -6.41 27.30 -17.34
C GLY A 322 -5.58 28.51 -16.97
N ILE A 323 -4.48 28.79 -17.70
CA ILE A 323 -3.62 29.96 -17.48
C ILE A 323 -4.25 31.17 -18.14
N ALA A 324 -4.56 32.21 -17.36
CA ALA A 324 -5.24 33.41 -17.82
C ALA A 324 -4.82 34.66 -17.01
N GLN A 325 -5.36 35.80 -17.34
CA GLN A 325 -5.25 37.05 -16.54
C GLN A 325 -5.71 36.73 -15.11
N GLY A 326 -4.87 37.02 -14.11
CA GLY A 326 -5.20 36.88 -12.70
C GLY A 326 -6.30 37.85 -12.27
N THR A 327 -7.24 37.36 -11.48
CA THR A 327 -8.37 38.14 -10.97
C THR A 327 -8.49 38.11 -9.45
N LYS A 328 -7.91 37.08 -8.79
CA LYS A 328 -7.95 36.90 -7.33
C LYS A 328 -6.86 37.69 -6.60
N LEU A 329 -5.74 37.97 -7.25
CA LEU A 329 -4.58 38.65 -6.70
C LEU A 329 -4.38 39.99 -7.42
N ASP A 330 -4.00 41.04 -6.66
CA ASP A 330 -3.52 42.29 -7.27
C ASP A 330 -2.11 42.09 -7.83
N LEU A 331 -2.03 41.79 -9.11
CA LEU A 331 -0.77 41.59 -9.83
C LEU A 331 -0.25 42.86 -10.52
N SER A 332 -0.85 44.05 -10.24
CA SER A 332 -0.51 45.30 -10.91
C SER A 332 0.96 45.71 -10.80
N ALA A 333 1.61 45.39 -9.68
CA ALA A 333 3.02 45.67 -9.42
C ALA A 333 4.01 44.68 -10.08
N PHE A 334 3.56 43.54 -10.59
CA PHE A 334 4.44 42.50 -11.13
C PHE A 334 4.56 42.57 -12.66
N VAL A 335 5.61 42.02 -13.23
CA VAL A 335 5.79 41.85 -14.68
C VAL A 335 4.74 40.91 -15.25
N SER A 336 4.60 39.72 -14.64
CA SER A 336 3.56 38.78 -15.04
C SER A 336 2.22 39.16 -14.43
N LYS A 337 1.17 39.09 -15.25
CA LYS A 337 -0.23 39.35 -14.87
C LYS A 337 -1.10 38.10 -14.94
N ILE A 338 -0.47 36.94 -15.26
CA ILE A 338 -1.19 35.70 -15.53
C ILE A 338 -0.87 34.66 -14.49
N CYS A 339 -1.87 33.87 -14.17
CA CYS A 339 -1.80 32.71 -13.28
C CYS A 339 -2.90 31.69 -13.65
N ALA A 340 -2.91 30.55 -13.02
CA ALA A 340 -3.93 29.52 -13.23
C ALA A 340 -4.85 29.45 -11.98
N GLU A 341 -5.95 30.17 -12.04
CA GLU A 341 -6.95 30.27 -10.99
C GLU A 341 -8.02 29.18 -11.15
N VAL A 342 -8.47 28.62 -10.05
CA VAL A 342 -9.67 27.78 -10.03
C VAL A 342 -10.90 28.62 -10.29
N LYS A 343 -11.65 28.27 -11.31
CA LYS A 343 -12.87 28.98 -11.75
C LYS A 343 -14.12 28.13 -11.51
N GLY A 344 -15.24 28.79 -11.21
CA GLY A 344 -16.52 28.11 -11.02
C GLY A 344 -16.58 27.20 -9.78
N PHE A 345 -15.64 27.32 -8.84
CA PHE A 345 -15.62 26.56 -7.61
C PHE A 345 -16.62 27.14 -6.61
N ASP A 346 -17.61 26.33 -6.25
CA ASP A 346 -18.57 26.66 -5.20
C ASP A 346 -18.37 25.71 -4.00
N PRO A 347 -17.76 26.18 -2.91
CA PRO A 347 -17.58 25.35 -1.73
C PRO A 347 -18.90 24.99 -1.03
N ALA A 348 -19.98 25.76 -1.22
CA ALA A 348 -21.30 25.48 -0.63
C ALA A 348 -21.93 24.20 -1.20
N SER A 349 -21.48 23.73 -2.35
CA SER A 349 -21.92 22.45 -2.93
C SER A 349 -21.55 21.24 -2.07
N ARG A 350 -20.52 21.36 -1.20
CA ARG A 350 -19.99 20.25 -0.37
C ARG A 350 -19.66 20.64 1.07
N MET A 351 -19.90 21.89 1.47
CA MET A 351 -19.65 22.39 2.82
C MET A 351 -20.94 23.02 3.39
N SER A 352 -21.18 22.77 4.68
CA SER A 352 -22.27 23.41 5.40
C SER A 352 -22.01 24.91 5.66
N GLU A 353 -23.07 25.68 5.94
CA GLU A 353 -22.90 27.09 6.32
C GLU A 353 -21.99 27.31 7.54
N SER A 354 -22.04 26.38 8.51
CA SER A 354 -21.17 26.44 9.70
C SER A 354 -19.71 26.23 9.33
N GLU A 355 -19.41 25.29 8.44
CA GLU A 355 -18.04 25.05 7.96
C GLU A 355 -17.52 26.23 7.11
N LEU A 356 -18.37 26.83 6.28
CA LEU A 356 -18.00 28.00 5.48
C LEU A 356 -17.67 29.22 6.36
N LYS A 357 -18.31 29.35 7.54
CA LYS A 357 -17.99 30.39 8.52
C LYS A 357 -16.68 30.13 9.27
N ILE A 358 -16.36 28.85 9.51
CA ILE A 358 -15.13 28.44 10.23
C ILE A 358 -13.92 28.46 9.30
N TYR A 359 -14.03 27.77 8.15
CA TYR A 359 -12.93 27.60 7.21
C TYR A 359 -13.00 28.65 6.10
N THR A 360 -12.18 29.71 6.23
CA THR A 360 -12.18 30.85 5.30
C THR A 360 -11.05 30.76 4.29
N ASP A 361 -9.94 30.06 4.61
CA ASP A 361 -8.81 29.95 3.69
C ASP A 361 -9.16 29.09 2.46
N PRO A 362 -8.88 29.59 1.24
CA PRO A 362 -9.20 28.87 0.01
C PRO A 362 -8.61 27.46 -0.07
N PHE A 363 -7.36 27.25 0.44
CA PHE A 363 -6.73 25.94 0.35
C PHE A 363 -7.47 24.90 1.19
N ILE A 364 -7.98 25.28 2.38
CA ILE A 364 -8.78 24.38 3.23
C ILE A 364 -10.12 24.07 2.57
N ARG A 365 -10.81 25.07 2.00
CA ARG A 365 -12.09 24.86 1.30
C ARG A 365 -11.94 23.91 0.12
N MET A 366 -10.94 24.14 -0.73
CA MET A 366 -10.64 23.23 -1.85
C MET A 366 -10.33 21.83 -1.37
N SER A 367 -9.57 21.69 -0.28
CA SER A 367 -9.19 20.39 0.29
C SER A 367 -10.41 19.62 0.80
N ILE A 368 -11.30 20.25 1.58
CA ILE A 368 -12.51 19.62 2.12
C ILE A 368 -13.39 19.12 0.97
N CYS A 369 -13.62 19.97 -0.03
CA CYS A 369 -14.48 19.62 -1.16
C CYS A 369 -13.89 18.50 -2.02
N ALA A 370 -12.58 18.53 -2.29
CA ALA A 370 -11.90 17.48 -3.04
C ALA A 370 -11.85 16.16 -2.26
N ALA A 371 -11.59 16.19 -0.93
CA ALA A 371 -11.58 14.98 -0.11
C ALA A 371 -12.97 14.33 -0.03
N ARG A 372 -14.02 15.10 0.19
CA ARG A 372 -15.41 14.61 0.19
C ARG A 372 -15.80 14.02 -1.17
N ALA A 373 -15.40 14.68 -2.27
CA ALA A 373 -15.62 14.15 -3.61
C ALA A 373 -14.91 12.81 -3.83
N ALA A 374 -13.68 12.64 -3.33
CA ALA A 374 -12.95 11.39 -3.42
C ALA A 374 -13.62 10.26 -2.60
N ILE A 375 -14.08 10.55 -1.39
CA ILE A 375 -14.78 9.59 -0.53
C ILE A 375 -16.10 9.17 -1.18
N GLU A 376 -16.88 10.11 -1.70
CA GLU A 376 -18.12 9.84 -2.41
C GLU A 376 -17.89 8.99 -3.67
N ASP A 377 -16.89 9.33 -4.49
CA ASP A 377 -16.50 8.57 -5.70
C ASP A 377 -16.03 7.15 -5.35
N SER A 378 -15.40 6.93 -4.20
CA SER A 378 -14.97 5.61 -3.74
C SER A 378 -16.13 4.71 -3.30
N GLY A 379 -17.27 5.28 -2.97
CA GLY A 379 -18.42 4.58 -2.38
C GLY A 379 -18.14 3.97 -1.00
N VAL A 380 -17.05 4.37 -0.31
CA VAL A 380 -16.75 3.85 1.02
C VAL A 380 -17.59 4.60 2.08
N ASP A 381 -18.30 3.84 2.91
CA ASP A 381 -18.94 4.39 4.11
C ASP A 381 -17.93 4.37 5.27
N LEU A 382 -17.26 5.50 5.47
CA LEU A 382 -16.31 5.66 6.55
C LEU A 382 -16.99 5.58 7.93
N GLY A 383 -18.31 5.87 8.04
CA GLY A 383 -19.10 5.86 9.25
C GLY A 383 -19.24 4.47 9.87
N SER A 384 -19.38 3.48 9.04
CA SER A 384 -19.46 2.07 9.45
C SER A 384 -18.12 1.34 9.36
N TYR A 385 -17.05 1.99 8.88
CA TYR A 385 -15.77 1.34 8.65
C TYR A 385 -14.99 1.11 9.95
N SER A 386 -14.74 -0.17 10.28
CA SER A 386 -14.06 -0.56 11.53
C SER A 386 -12.55 -0.75 11.39
N GLY A 387 -11.99 -0.54 10.18
CA GLY A 387 -10.57 -0.71 9.88
C GLY A 387 -9.73 0.54 10.19
N LYS A 388 -8.43 0.46 9.82
CA LYS A 388 -7.46 1.53 10.04
C LYS A 388 -7.49 2.54 8.90
N ILE A 389 -7.78 3.80 9.22
CA ILE A 389 -7.78 4.90 8.27
C ILE A 389 -6.55 5.76 8.51
N GLY A 390 -5.91 6.20 7.44
CA GLY A 390 -4.79 7.13 7.48
C GLY A 390 -5.02 8.34 6.58
N TYR A 391 -4.35 9.45 6.90
CA TYR A 391 -4.31 10.66 6.08
C TYR A 391 -2.86 10.95 5.69
N VAL A 392 -2.61 11.15 4.41
CA VAL A 392 -1.31 11.63 3.92
C VAL A 392 -1.55 12.91 3.15
N LEU A 393 -1.15 14.02 3.73
CA LEU A 393 -1.49 15.36 3.29
C LEU A 393 -0.26 16.11 2.82
N ALA A 394 -0.35 16.82 1.70
CA ALA A 394 0.75 17.60 1.17
C ALA A 394 0.32 19.05 0.92
N THR A 395 1.17 19.98 1.31
CA THR A 395 1.06 21.41 0.96
C THR A 395 2.44 22.05 1.02
N CYS A 396 2.67 23.04 0.20
CA CYS A 396 3.89 23.84 0.21
C CYS A 396 3.72 25.09 1.07
N ASN A 397 2.57 25.73 0.96
CA ASN A 397 2.28 27.07 1.47
C ASN A 397 1.35 27.07 2.70
N ALA A 398 0.66 25.94 2.97
CA ALA A 398 -0.43 25.90 3.97
C ALA A 398 -1.44 27.04 3.76
N GLY A 399 -1.97 27.62 4.85
CA GLY A 399 -2.90 28.74 4.81
C GLY A 399 -2.22 30.10 4.66
N LEU A 400 -1.36 30.25 3.66
CA LEU A 400 -0.60 31.47 3.44
C LEU A 400 -1.50 32.70 3.24
N ASN A 401 -2.68 32.53 2.62
CA ASN A 401 -3.68 33.62 2.50
C ASN A 401 -4.15 34.14 3.86
N SER A 402 -4.39 33.25 4.81
CA SER A 402 -4.75 33.63 6.19
C SER A 402 -3.60 34.33 6.89
N GLY A 403 -2.35 33.87 6.68
CA GLY A 403 -1.15 34.52 7.19
C GLY A 403 -0.94 35.93 6.61
N GLU A 404 -1.23 36.15 5.33
CA GLU A 404 -1.18 37.48 4.69
C GLU A 404 -2.20 38.43 5.30
N ILE A 405 -3.42 37.98 5.56
CA ILE A 405 -4.47 38.77 6.20
C ILE A 405 -4.03 39.17 7.62
N GLU A 406 -3.50 38.24 8.42
CA GLU A 406 -2.99 38.51 9.75
C GLU A 406 -1.85 39.52 9.75
N TYR A 407 -0.91 39.37 8.79
CA TYR A 407 0.21 40.30 8.65
C TYR A 407 -0.25 41.72 8.33
N ARG A 408 -1.17 41.87 7.35
CA ARG A 408 -1.71 43.16 6.95
C ARG A 408 -2.43 43.88 8.09
N GLN A 409 -3.24 43.14 8.88
CA GLN A 409 -3.91 43.69 10.06
C GLN A 409 -2.90 44.17 11.12
N LYS A 410 -1.86 43.38 11.37
CA LYS A 410 -0.81 43.72 12.36
C LYS A 410 -0.10 45.05 11.99
N TYR A 411 0.04 45.34 10.73
CA TYR A 411 0.67 46.57 10.22
C TYR A 411 -0.28 47.69 9.85
N GLY A 412 -1.50 47.69 10.41
CA GLY A 412 -2.43 48.81 10.43
C GLY A 412 -3.40 48.92 9.26
N GLU A 413 -3.48 47.89 8.41
CA GLU A 413 -4.53 47.81 7.42
C GLU A 413 -5.86 47.40 8.07
N LYS A 414 -6.98 48.06 7.66
CA LYS A 414 -8.32 47.65 8.08
C LYS A 414 -8.72 46.38 7.31
N VAL A 415 -8.41 45.23 7.86
CA VAL A 415 -8.80 43.92 7.32
C VAL A 415 -9.73 43.27 8.32
N ASP A 416 -10.76 42.62 7.82
CA ASP A 416 -11.66 41.85 8.67
C ASP A 416 -10.93 40.58 9.17
N PHE A 417 -10.54 40.61 10.42
CA PHE A 417 -9.80 39.56 11.07
C PHE A 417 -10.64 38.86 12.13
N ASN A 418 -10.84 37.59 11.94
CA ASN A 418 -11.39 36.70 12.95
C ASN A 418 -10.29 35.83 13.52
N ARG A 419 -10.23 35.61 14.83
CA ARG A 419 -9.23 34.75 15.50
C ARG A 419 -9.16 33.34 14.91
N SER A 420 -10.24 32.87 14.28
CA SER A 420 -10.24 31.60 13.55
C SER A 420 -9.36 31.61 12.29
N VAL A 421 -9.05 32.78 11.74
CA VAL A 421 -8.22 32.93 10.53
C VAL A 421 -6.75 32.64 10.84
N SER A 422 -6.22 33.13 11.97
CA SER A 422 -4.81 32.92 12.32
C SER A 422 -4.46 31.45 12.53
N THR A 423 -5.41 30.62 12.97
CA THR A 423 -5.19 29.18 13.15
C THR A 423 -5.21 28.39 11.84
N GLN A 424 -5.59 28.99 10.71
CA GLN A 424 -5.61 28.35 9.41
C GLN A 424 -4.32 28.54 8.62
N SER A 425 -3.42 29.42 9.06
CA SER A 425 -2.09 29.61 8.44
C SER A 425 -1.13 28.47 8.67
N GLU A 426 -1.38 27.66 9.68
CA GLU A 426 -0.48 26.57 10.10
C GLU A 426 -0.65 25.28 9.28
N PHE A 427 0.42 24.50 9.12
CA PHE A 427 0.38 23.23 8.40
C PHE A 427 -0.63 22.24 8.99
N TYR A 428 -0.75 22.16 10.33
CA TYR A 428 -1.69 21.26 10.99
C TYR A 428 -3.17 21.64 10.77
N ALA A 429 -3.46 22.85 10.29
CA ALA A 429 -4.82 23.32 10.07
C ALA A 429 -5.56 22.46 9.04
N LEU A 430 -4.86 22.03 8.00
CA LEU A 430 -5.42 21.11 6.99
C LEU A 430 -5.84 19.78 7.60
N GLN A 431 -4.98 19.18 8.43
CA GLN A 431 -5.29 17.93 9.14
C GLN A 431 -6.54 18.08 10.00
N LYS A 432 -6.58 19.12 10.85
CA LYS A 432 -7.70 19.39 11.74
C LYS A 432 -9.01 19.59 10.97
N ALA A 433 -8.95 20.37 9.89
CA ALA A 433 -10.11 20.64 9.06
C ALA A 433 -10.65 19.38 8.38
N LEU A 434 -9.77 18.55 7.80
CA LEU A 434 -10.17 17.31 7.13
C LEU A 434 -10.74 16.28 8.10
N VAL A 435 -10.08 16.04 9.24
CA VAL A 435 -10.58 15.11 10.27
C VAL A 435 -11.96 15.57 10.75
N SER A 436 -12.16 16.86 10.99
CA SER A 436 -13.46 17.42 11.37
C SER A 436 -14.52 17.28 10.27
N ALA A 437 -14.15 17.58 9.02
CA ALA A 437 -15.09 17.61 7.89
C ALA A 437 -15.47 16.21 7.39
N VAL A 438 -14.57 15.24 7.52
CA VAL A 438 -14.78 13.86 7.12
C VAL A 438 -15.42 13.03 8.24
N GLY A 439 -15.27 13.50 9.52
CA GLY A 439 -15.87 12.85 10.68
C GLY A 439 -15.08 11.63 11.21
N PHE A 440 -13.85 11.43 10.78
CA PHE A 440 -13.01 10.29 11.17
C PHE A 440 -11.65 10.72 11.63
N GLY A 441 -11.24 10.23 12.80
CA GLY A 441 -9.87 10.25 13.27
C GLY A 441 -9.05 9.10 12.68
N GLY A 442 -7.74 9.33 12.51
CA GLY A 442 -6.80 8.33 12.01
C GLY A 442 -5.36 8.81 12.15
N GLU A 443 -4.41 7.94 11.78
CA GLU A 443 -3.02 8.37 11.68
C GLU A 443 -2.86 9.41 10.58
N CYS A 444 -2.11 10.48 10.84
CA CYS A 444 -1.93 11.57 9.88
C CYS A 444 -0.46 11.88 9.65
N TRP A 445 -0.08 11.98 8.39
CA TRP A 445 1.25 12.41 7.94
C TRP A 445 1.14 13.67 7.10
N MET A 446 1.91 14.68 7.45
CA MET A 446 2.07 15.88 6.64
C MET A 446 3.39 15.79 5.87
N VAL A 447 3.31 15.85 4.55
CA VAL A 447 4.46 15.81 3.65
C VAL A 447 4.70 17.19 3.06
N ASN A 448 5.86 17.76 3.33
CA ASN A 448 6.29 19.01 2.70
C ASN A 448 7.70 18.85 2.10
N THR A 449 7.75 18.42 0.86
CA THR A 449 8.96 18.40 0.03
C THR A 449 8.83 19.38 -1.14
N ALA A 450 8.23 20.53 -0.86
CA ALA A 450 7.90 21.58 -1.83
C ALA A 450 7.11 20.99 -3.03
N CYS A 451 7.49 21.29 -4.27
CA CYS A 451 6.74 20.90 -5.47
C CYS A 451 6.59 19.38 -5.69
N SER A 452 7.38 18.56 -5.04
CA SER A 452 7.28 17.09 -5.09
C SER A 452 6.41 16.49 -3.97
N GLY A 453 5.84 17.35 -3.09
CA GLY A 453 5.16 16.93 -1.87
C GLY A 453 4.05 15.92 -2.09
N SER A 454 3.09 16.22 -2.97
CA SER A 454 1.97 15.30 -3.21
C SER A 454 2.34 14.05 -4.00
N THR A 455 3.38 14.09 -4.83
CA THR A 455 3.94 12.88 -5.47
C THR A 455 4.54 11.95 -4.42
N ALA A 456 5.33 12.49 -3.47
CA ALA A 456 5.88 11.73 -2.35
C ALA A 456 4.76 11.21 -1.42
N ALA A 457 3.69 11.99 -1.22
CA ALA A 457 2.52 11.59 -0.45
C ALA A 457 1.80 10.38 -1.06
N ILE A 458 1.62 10.33 -2.40
CA ILE A 458 1.06 9.16 -3.10
C ILE A 458 1.92 7.91 -2.85
N GLY A 459 3.25 8.02 -2.94
CA GLY A 459 4.17 6.91 -2.64
C GLY A 459 4.10 6.44 -1.18
N LEU A 460 3.96 7.37 -0.22
CA LEU A 460 3.76 7.03 1.19
C LEU A 460 2.43 6.31 1.40
N ALA A 461 1.33 6.76 0.75
CA ALA A 461 0.04 6.10 0.82
C ALA A 461 0.11 4.65 0.33
N GLN A 462 0.81 4.40 -0.80
CA GLN A 462 1.10 3.04 -1.28
C GLN A 462 1.79 2.21 -0.19
N THR A 463 2.85 2.74 0.41
CA THR A 463 3.62 2.05 1.46
C THR A 463 2.74 1.68 2.66
N LEU A 464 1.89 2.60 3.13
CA LEU A 464 1.01 2.39 4.29
C LEU A 464 -0.04 1.32 4.04
N VAL A 465 -0.62 1.30 2.84
CA VAL A 465 -1.61 0.29 2.43
C VAL A 465 -0.94 -1.07 2.20
N GLU A 466 0.14 -1.12 1.44
CA GLU A 466 0.84 -2.38 1.13
C GLU A 466 1.48 -3.03 2.35
N SER A 467 1.90 -2.23 3.35
CA SER A 467 2.42 -2.75 4.63
C SER A 467 1.33 -3.21 5.60
N GLY A 468 0.05 -2.93 5.31
CA GLY A 468 -1.07 -3.21 6.21
C GLY A 468 -1.11 -2.29 7.45
N ARG A 469 -0.36 -1.18 7.44
CA ARG A 469 -0.44 -0.17 8.50
C ARG A 469 -1.78 0.57 8.47
N CYS A 470 -2.26 0.88 7.26
CA CYS A 470 -3.60 1.40 7.02
C CYS A 470 -4.36 0.51 6.04
N ASP A 471 -5.65 0.42 6.20
CA ASP A 471 -6.55 -0.27 5.26
C ASP A 471 -7.02 0.69 4.18
N ILE A 472 -7.26 1.93 4.56
CA ILE A 472 -7.66 3.05 3.71
C ILE A 472 -6.74 4.22 4.02
N VAL A 473 -6.25 4.88 2.99
CA VAL A 473 -5.52 6.13 3.09
C VAL A 473 -6.19 7.20 2.24
N ILE A 474 -6.58 8.31 2.88
CA ILE A 474 -7.01 9.52 2.18
C ILE A 474 -5.73 10.32 1.92
N VAL A 475 -5.24 10.27 0.68
CA VAL A 475 -4.04 11.01 0.28
C VAL A 475 -4.42 12.21 -0.58
N GLY A 476 -3.81 13.35 -0.30
CA GLY A 476 -4.09 14.53 -1.10
C GLY A 476 -3.08 15.65 -0.94
N GLY A 477 -3.23 16.63 -1.82
CA GLY A 477 -2.44 17.85 -1.77
C GLY A 477 -3.27 19.06 -2.18
N ALA A 478 -2.98 20.20 -1.56
CA ALA A 478 -3.65 21.46 -1.84
C ALA A 478 -2.70 22.64 -1.65
N ASP A 479 -2.79 23.61 -2.53
CA ASP A 479 -2.22 24.95 -2.36
C ASP A 479 -3.09 25.97 -3.08
N ALA A 480 -3.28 27.14 -2.45
CA ALA A 480 -3.98 28.26 -3.01
C ALA A 480 -3.00 29.33 -3.51
N LEU A 481 -3.44 30.14 -4.47
CA LEU A 481 -2.72 31.33 -4.88
C LEU A 481 -2.63 32.33 -3.73
N ALA A 482 -1.42 32.81 -3.44
CA ALA A 482 -1.14 33.83 -2.45
C ALA A 482 -0.18 34.89 -3.01
N LEU A 483 -0.36 36.15 -2.60
CA LEU A 483 0.42 37.27 -3.15
C LEU A 483 1.91 37.15 -2.78
N SER A 484 2.21 36.80 -1.54
CA SER A 484 3.59 36.63 -1.08
C SER A 484 4.32 35.49 -1.80
N ASN A 485 3.62 34.40 -2.12
CA ASN A 485 4.16 33.30 -2.93
C ASN A 485 4.47 33.77 -4.35
N PHE A 486 3.52 34.48 -5.00
CA PHE A 486 3.71 35.05 -6.32
C PHE A 486 4.87 36.08 -6.35
N ALA A 487 4.98 36.92 -5.32
CA ALA A 487 6.06 37.88 -5.14
C ALA A 487 7.43 37.21 -4.99
N GLY A 488 7.52 36.15 -4.18
CA GLY A 488 8.74 35.37 -3.96
C GLY A 488 9.29 34.77 -5.27
N PHE A 489 8.43 34.10 -6.05
CA PHE A 489 8.83 33.54 -7.34
C PHE A 489 9.13 34.60 -8.40
N SER A 490 8.43 35.73 -8.36
CA SER A 490 8.74 36.88 -9.24
C SER A 490 10.10 37.50 -8.89
N ALA A 491 10.45 37.59 -7.62
CA ALA A 491 11.72 38.17 -7.16
C ALA A 491 12.94 37.35 -7.65
N ILE A 492 12.82 36.03 -7.70
CA ILE A 492 13.87 35.13 -8.25
C ILE A 492 13.75 34.98 -9.78
N LYS A 493 12.88 35.75 -10.44
CA LYS A 493 12.73 35.87 -11.91
C LYS A 493 12.41 34.54 -12.62
N VAL A 494 11.62 33.66 -12.01
CA VAL A 494 11.20 32.41 -12.64
C VAL A 494 9.77 32.47 -13.18
N VAL A 495 8.97 33.46 -12.81
CA VAL A 495 7.61 33.65 -13.31
C VAL A 495 7.63 34.29 -14.70
N SER A 496 6.95 33.64 -15.65
CA SER A 496 6.83 34.12 -17.02
C SER A 496 5.67 35.12 -17.17
N PRO A 497 5.85 36.23 -17.92
CA PRO A 497 4.74 37.07 -18.33
C PRO A 497 3.90 36.47 -19.47
N GLU A 498 4.40 35.41 -20.10
CA GLU A 498 3.73 34.65 -21.14
C GLU A 498 3.29 33.27 -20.62
N LYS A 499 2.35 32.65 -21.31
CA LYS A 499 1.91 31.30 -20.97
C LYS A 499 3.00 30.28 -21.26
N ILE A 500 3.32 29.46 -20.29
CA ILE A 500 4.45 28.52 -20.34
C ILE A 500 4.31 27.48 -21.44
N ALA A 501 5.47 27.05 -21.96
CA ALA A 501 5.65 25.91 -22.88
C ALA A 501 6.76 25.01 -22.39
N PRO A 502 6.48 24.02 -21.51
CA PRO A 502 7.48 23.10 -21.01
C PRO A 502 8.31 22.43 -22.12
N PHE A 503 9.64 22.40 -21.95
CA PHE A 503 10.63 21.91 -22.91
C PHE A 503 10.67 22.65 -24.24
N SER A 504 9.87 23.72 -24.38
CA SER A 504 9.78 24.57 -25.58
C SER A 504 9.92 26.06 -25.21
N THR A 505 9.42 26.97 -26.02
CA THR A 505 9.41 28.41 -25.78
C THR A 505 7.98 28.95 -25.78
N PRO A 506 7.67 29.92 -24.90
CA PRO A 506 8.54 30.71 -24.02
C PRO A 506 8.96 29.97 -22.78
N GLU A 507 10.02 30.43 -22.09
CA GLU A 507 10.51 29.90 -20.83
C GLU A 507 9.99 30.64 -19.60
N GLY A 508 10.09 29.99 -18.42
CA GLY A 508 9.58 30.44 -17.15
C GLY A 508 8.42 29.58 -16.66
N MET A 509 7.77 29.95 -15.57
CA MET A 509 6.59 29.24 -15.07
C MET A 509 5.41 30.19 -14.84
N ASN A 510 4.19 29.64 -14.87
CA ASN A 510 3.01 30.33 -14.36
C ASN A 510 2.53 29.62 -13.09
N ILE A 511 2.20 30.40 -12.06
CA ILE A 511 1.73 29.86 -10.78
C ILE A 511 0.26 29.50 -10.90
N GLY A 512 -0.12 28.36 -10.31
CA GLY A 512 -1.49 27.89 -10.23
C GLY A 512 -1.91 27.53 -8.81
N GLU A 513 -3.19 27.18 -8.66
CA GLU A 513 -3.77 26.69 -7.41
C GLU A 513 -4.60 25.43 -7.67
N GLY A 514 -4.92 24.70 -6.61
CA GLY A 514 -5.84 23.57 -6.69
C GLY A 514 -5.67 22.59 -5.53
N ALA A 515 -6.55 21.59 -5.53
CA ALA A 515 -6.52 20.47 -4.61
C ALA A 515 -6.96 19.20 -5.32
N ALA A 516 -6.30 18.09 -5.01
CA ALA A 516 -6.81 16.78 -5.37
C ALA A 516 -6.59 15.79 -4.21
N PHE A 517 -7.54 14.87 -4.08
CA PHE A 517 -7.52 13.83 -3.06
C PHE A 517 -7.91 12.49 -3.68
N TRP A 518 -7.26 11.43 -3.22
CA TRP A 518 -7.54 10.06 -3.59
C TRP A 518 -7.87 9.22 -2.35
N VAL A 519 -8.78 8.28 -2.51
CA VAL A 519 -8.98 7.17 -1.57
C VAL A 519 -8.18 5.98 -2.07
N VAL A 520 -7.16 5.60 -1.30
CA VAL A 520 -6.27 4.49 -1.61
C VAL A 520 -6.54 3.36 -0.64
N GLU A 521 -6.81 2.18 -1.18
CA GLU A 521 -7.18 1.00 -0.42
C GLU A 521 -6.35 -0.22 -0.82
N ASN A 522 -6.30 -1.21 0.05
CA ASN A 522 -5.84 -2.53 -0.35
C ASN A 522 -6.76 -3.10 -1.44
N LEU A 523 -6.22 -3.48 -2.60
CA LEU A 523 -6.98 -3.95 -3.76
C LEU A 523 -7.92 -5.12 -3.39
N GLY A 524 -7.44 -6.09 -2.61
CA GLY A 524 -8.26 -7.22 -2.18
C GLY A 524 -9.48 -6.79 -1.36
N LYS A 525 -9.30 -5.82 -0.44
CA LYS A 525 -10.40 -5.27 0.38
C LYS A 525 -11.35 -4.42 -0.45
N ALA A 526 -10.84 -3.62 -1.38
CA ALA A 526 -11.65 -2.84 -2.30
C ALA A 526 -12.56 -3.75 -3.15
N LEU A 527 -12.01 -4.85 -3.67
CA LEU A 527 -12.77 -5.83 -4.45
C LEU A 527 -13.85 -6.54 -3.63
N LEU A 528 -13.59 -6.84 -2.35
CA LEU A 528 -14.58 -7.45 -1.46
C LEU A 528 -15.84 -6.60 -1.27
N ARG A 529 -15.73 -5.27 -1.31
CA ARG A 529 -16.88 -4.35 -1.26
C ARG A 529 -17.37 -3.91 -2.64
N SER A 530 -16.90 -4.57 -3.72
CA SER A 530 -17.24 -4.24 -5.11
C SER A 530 -16.88 -2.82 -5.53
N ALA A 531 -15.81 -2.26 -4.97
CA ALA A 531 -15.32 -0.94 -5.36
C ALA A 531 -14.76 -0.95 -6.76
N GLU A 532 -15.01 0.13 -7.49
CA GLU A 532 -14.35 0.37 -8.76
C GLU A 532 -12.88 0.75 -8.50
N CYS A 533 -11.95 0.01 -9.08
CA CYS A 533 -10.54 0.38 -9.06
C CYS A 533 -10.24 1.31 -10.25
N LYS A 534 -10.03 2.59 -9.98
CA LYS A 534 -9.71 3.61 -11.01
C LYS A 534 -8.30 3.41 -11.57
N CYS A 535 -7.36 3.06 -10.72
CA CYS A 535 -5.97 2.74 -11.07
C CYS A 535 -5.27 2.06 -9.89
N LYS A 536 -4.05 1.54 -10.11
CA LYS A 536 -3.15 1.04 -9.07
C LYS A 536 -1.91 1.93 -8.94
N ILE A 537 -1.43 2.11 -7.73
CA ILE A 537 -0.11 2.68 -7.47
C ILE A 537 0.85 1.51 -7.32
N ILE A 538 1.72 1.29 -8.30
CA ILE A 538 2.54 0.08 -8.39
C ILE A 538 4.00 0.30 -8.02
N GLY A 539 4.47 1.53 -7.88
CA GLY A 539 5.81 1.83 -7.43
C GLY A 539 6.04 3.32 -7.21
N HIS A 540 7.05 3.65 -6.41
CA HIS A 540 7.44 5.03 -6.16
C HIS A 540 8.92 5.14 -5.80
N ALA A 541 9.47 6.34 -5.93
CA ALA A 541 10.79 6.68 -5.42
C ALA A 541 10.87 8.13 -5.00
N THR A 542 11.67 8.39 -3.96
CA THR A 542 12.12 9.72 -3.58
C THR A 542 13.64 9.75 -3.58
N THR A 543 14.23 10.82 -4.12
CA THR A 543 15.69 11.03 -4.12
C THR A 543 16.02 12.49 -3.81
N ALA A 544 17.30 12.78 -3.57
CA ALA A 544 17.77 14.15 -3.38
C ALA A 544 18.94 14.44 -4.33
N ASP A 545 18.95 15.66 -4.91
CA ASP A 545 20.06 16.12 -5.74
C ASP A 545 21.30 16.46 -4.91
N ALA A 546 21.09 17.02 -3.72
CA ALA A 546 22.16 17.55 -2.87
C ALA A 546 23.11 18.51 -3.62
N HIS A 547 22.54 19.34 -4.51
CA HIS A 547 23.28 20.21 -5.43
C HIS A 547 23.18 21.70 -5.07
N HIS A 548 21.96 22.24 -5.04
CA HIS A 548 21.70 23.66 -4.81
C HIS A 548 20.29 23.88 -4.22
N PRO A 549 20.07 24.93 -3.38
CA PRO A 549 18.75 25.17 -2.77
C PRO A 549 17.61 25.38 -3.78
N THR A 550 17.86 26.00 -4.93
CA THR A 550 16.83 26.37 -5.91
C THR A 550 17.09 25.88 -7.33
N GLN A 551 18.22 25.22 -7.58
CA GLN A 551 18.56 24.72 -8.92
C GLN A 551 18.77 23.21 -8.92
N PRO A 552 18.22 22.49 -9.92
CA PRO A 552 18.48 21.06 -10.06
C PRO A 552 19.94 20.79 -10.46
N ASP A 553 20.39 19.54 -10.25
CA ASP A 553 21.69 19.11 -10.79
C ASP A 553 21.65 19.17 -12.33
N PRO A 554 22.49 20.03 -12.96
CA PRO A 554 22.43 20.25 -14.41
C PRO A 554 22.80 19.01 -15.24
N ARG A 555 23.32 17.95 -14.62
CA ARG A 555 23.61 16.66 -15.25
C ARG A 555 22.36 15.77 -15.38
N GLY A 556 21.25 16.11 -14.66
CA GLY A 556 20.03 15.33 -14.63
C GLY A 556 20.15 13.99 -13.87
N ASP A 557 21.23 13.82 -13.06
CA ASP A 557 21.46 12.56 -12.34
C ASP A 557 20.37 12.25 -11.31
N GLY A 558 19.86 13.27 -10.61
CA GLY A 558 18.74 13.11 -9.68
C GLY A 558 17.47 12.65 -10.38
N VAL A 559 17.14 13.27 -11.51
CA VAL A 559 16.01 12.90 -12.37
C VAL A 559 16.11 11.43 -12.79
N PHE A 560 17.24 11.06 -13.37
CA PHE A 560 17.51 9.68 -13.80
C PHE A 560 17.33 8.67 -12.67
N ARG A 561 17.94 8.94 -11.50
CA ARG A 561 17.83 8.05 -10.33
C ARG A 561 16.40 7.90 -9.85
N THR A 562 15.65 8.99 -9.84
CA THR A 562 14.25 8.98 -9.38
C THR A 562 13.38 8.12 -10.29
N LEU A 563 13.46 8.32 -11.61
CA LEU A 563 12.71 7.54 -12.60
C LEU A 563 13.10 6.06 -12.57
N ARG A 564 14.41 5.77 -12.60
CA ARG A 564 14.95 4.40 -12.54
C ARG A 564 14.47 3.67 -11.28
N ASN A 565 14.55 4.33 -10.11
CA ASN A 565 14.21 3.70 -8.85
C ASN A 565 12.69 3.47 -8.73
N ALA A 566 11.86 4.39 -9.24
CA ALA A 566 10.40 4.21 -9.25
C ALA A 566 9.98 3.06 -10.20
N ALA A 567 10.57 2.98 -11.39
CA ALA A 567 10.34 1.88 -12.32
C ALA A 567 10.79 0.54 -11.74
N ALA A 568 11.96 0.49 -11.10
CA ALA A 568 12.45 -0.72 -10.41
C ALA A 568 11.55 -1.14 -9.23
N ASP A 569 11.08 -0.18 -8.41
CA ASP A 569 10.13 -0.47 -7.31
C ASP A 569 8.80 -1.01 -7.84
N ALA A 570 8.36 -0.54 -9.01
CA ALA A 570 7.17 -1.03 -9.69
C ALA A 570 7.36 -2.39 -10.37
N GLY A 571 8.60 -2.82 -10.63
CA GLY A 571 8.90 -3.99 -11.45
C GLY A 571 8.53 -3.80 -12.92
N VAL A 572 8.69 -2.58 -13.46
CA VAL A 572 8.41 -2.25 -14.85
C VAL A 572 9.68 -1.87 -15.60
N GLU A 573 9.75 -2.28 -16.85
CA GLU A 573 10.79 -1.84 -17.78
C GLU A 573 10.37 -0.54 -18.46
N VAL A 574 11.31 0.19 -19.04
CA VAL A 574 11.02 1.45 -19.75
C VAL A 574 10.04 1.22 -20.90
N SER A 575 10.12 0.05 -21.56
CA SER A 575 9.22 -0.35 -22.65
C SER A 575 7.77 -0.58 -22.23
N ASP A 576 7.50 -0.79 -20.93
CA ASP A 576 6.14 -0.98 -20.42
C ASP A 576 5.42 0.36 -20.21
N LEU A 577 6.17 1.46 -20.21
CA LEU A 577 5.63 2.79 -19.97
C LEU A 577 4.95 3.34 -21.22
N GLY A 578 3.67 3.66 -21.12
CA GLY A 578 2.93 4.35 -22.17
C GLY A 578 3.28 5.83 -22.27
N CYS A 579 3.61 6.49 -21.13
CA CYS A 579 4.09 7.86 -21.13
C CYS A 579 4.86 8.23 -19.85
N ILE A 580 5.57 9.35 -19.91
CA ILE A 580 6.15 10.06 -18.77
C ILE A 580 5.42 11.39 -18.63
N ASN A 581 4.75 11.61 -17.49
CA ASN A 581 4.32 12.95 -17.10
C ASN A 581 5.47 13.65 -16.38
N ALA A 582 6.10 14.55 -17.06
CA ALA A 582 7.29 15.26 -16.60
C ALA A 582 6.91 16.43 -15.67
N HIS A 583 7.84 16.80 -14.78
CA HIS A 583 7.70 18.01 -13.99
C HIS A 583 7.51 19.24 -14.88
N GLY A 584 8.38 19.43 -15.89
CA GLY A 584 8.21 20.42 -16.94
C GLY A 584 7.73 21.78 -16.42
N SER A 585 8.49 22.38 -15.48
CA SER A 585 8.12 23.68 -14.92
C SER A 585 8.13 24.83 -15.95
N GLY A 586 8.79 24.63 -17.11
CA GLY A 586 9.01 25.64 -18.12
C GLY A 586 10.27 26.49 -17.87
N THR A 587 10.85 26.42 -16.65
CA THR A 587 12.09 27.15 -16.37
C THR A 587 13.29 26.53 -17.08
N SER A 588 14.21 27.37 -17.56
CA SER A 588 15.37 26.92 -18.34
C SER A 588 16.24 25.92 -17.61
N ALA A 589 16.49 26.13 -16.32
CA ALA A 589 17.32 25.27 -15.51
C ALA A 589 16.69 23.87 -15.32
N ASN A 590 15.38 23.83 -14.96
CA ASN A 590 14.67 22.57 -14.76
C ASN A 590 14.57 21.79 -16.07
N ASP A 591 14.05 22.42 -17.13
CA ASP A 591 13.75 21.71 -18.37
C ASP A 591 15.01 21.10 -19.01
N LYS A 592 16.15 21.80 -18.91
CA LYS A 592 17.44 21.27 -19.39
C LYS A 592 17.94 20.09 -18.56
N ALA A 593 17.89 20.18 -17.23
CA ALA A 593 18.33 19.11 -16.35
C ALA A 593 17.40 17.89 -16.44
N GLU A 594 16.10 18.15 -16.41
CA GLU A 594 15.08 17.10 -16.48
C GLU A 594 15.13 16.36 -17.82
N SER A 595 15.26 17.09 -18.94
CA SER A 595 15.35 16.47 -20.27
C SER A 595 16.54 15.53 -20.42
N LYS A 596 17.70 15.87 -19.84
CA LYS A 596 18.88 15.00 -19.80
C LYS A 596 18.63 13.72 -18.99
N GLY A 597 18.03 13.88 -17.79
CA GLY A 597 17.72 12.73 -16.95
C GLY A 597 16.71 11.80 -17.58
N ILE A 598 15.66 12.34 -18.23
CA ILE A 598 14.67 11.57 -18.99
C ILE A 598 15.35 10.87 -20.19
N ALA A 599 16.13 11.57 -21.00
CA ALA A 599 16.85 10.96 -22.14
C ALA A 599 17.74 9.79 -21.71
N LYS A 600 18.46 9.97 -20.59
CA LYS A 600 19.29 8.92 -19.99
C LYS A 600 18.45 7.73 -19.50
N PHE A 601 17.27 7.97 -18.94
CA PHE A 601 16.35 6.93 -18.48
C PHE A 601 15.74 6.15 -19.65
N LEU A 602 15.35 6.85 -20.71
CA LEU A 602 14.76 6.23 -21.90
C LEU A 602 15.76 5.36 -22.67
N GLY A 603 17.07 5.65 -22.60
CA GLY A 603 18.10 4.84 -23.27
C GLY A 603 17.90 4.70 -24.79
N GLY A 604 17.21 5.66 -25.42
CA GLY A 604 16.88 5.66 -26.84
C GLY A 604 15.52 5.09 -27.22
N LEU A 605 14.73 4.62 -26.23
CA LEU A 605 13.33 4.19 -26.47
C LEU A 605 12.42 5.40 -26.67
N ASP A 606 11.43 5.24 -27.55
CA ASP A 606 10.42 6.27 -27.88
C ASP A 606 9.22 6.17 -26.96
N VAL A 607 9.34 6.69 -25.73
CA VAL A 607 8.22 6.81 -24.78
C VAL A 607 7.74 8.27 -24.78
N PRO A 608 6.44 8.52 -25.01
CA PRO A 608 5.89 9.87 -25.01
C PRO A 608 6.13 10.63 -23.71
N VAL A 609 6.54 11.88 -23.80
CA VAL A 609 6.72 12.78 -22.66
C VAL A 609 5.70 13.91 -22.76
N THR A 610 4.98 14.16 -21.66
CA THR A 610 4.00 15.27 -21.57
C THR A 610 4.19 16.03 -20.28
N SER A 611 3.69 17.29 -20.22
CA SER A 611 3.59 18.08 -18.98
C SER A 611 2.27 18.80 -18.91
N THR A 612 1.45 18.42 -17.95
CA THR A 612 0.12 19.02 -17.73
C THR A 612 0.17 20.39 -17.08
N LYS A 613 1.35 20.84 -16.58
CA LYS A 613 1.54 22.24 -16.14
C LYS A 613 1.27 23.25 -17.24
N SER A 614 1.40 22.86 -18.49
CA SER A 614 1.04 23.70 -19.62
C SER A 614 -0.44 24.08 -19.67
N TYR A 615 -1.30 23.33 -18.98
CA TYR A 615 -2.75 23.60 -18.88
C TYR A 615 -3.12 24.38 -17.61
N MET A 616 -2.56 24.01 -16.46
CA MET A 616 -3.03 24.48 -15.15
C MET A 616 -1.96 25.23 -14.34
N GLY A 617 -0.80 25.54 -14.96
CA GLY A 617 0.30 26.17 -14.24
C GLY A 617 0.94 25.24 -13.20
N HIS A 618 1.77 25.83 -12.35
CA HIS A 618 2.46 25.14 -11.27
C HIS A 618 1.71 25.34 -9.95
N CYS A 619 1.00 24.32 -9.48
CA CYS A 619 0.14 24.35 -8.29
C CYS A 619 0.91 23.96 -7.00
N MET A 620 2.19 24.31 -6.90
CA MET A 620 3.05 24.12 -5.73
C MET A 620 3.04 22.68 -5.18
N GLY A 621 2.76 22.48 -3.89
CA GLY A 621 2.71 21.15 -3.27
C GLY A 621 1.56 20.27 -3.74
N ALA A 622 0.49 20.85 -4.28
CA ALA A 622 -0.63 20.12 -4.87
C ALA A 622 -0.32 19.56 -6.26
N THR A 623 0.75 20.05 -6.90
CA THR A 623 1.06 19.77 -8.31
C THR A 623 1.06 18.27 -8.65
N GLY A 624 1.76 17.46 -7.87
CA GLY A 624 1.98 16.03 -8.20
C GLY A 624 0.69 15.23 -8.28
N ILE A 625 -0.22 15.39 -7.32
CA ILE A 625 -1.49 14.66 -7.33
C ILE A 625 -2.48 15.21 -8.37
N LEU A 626 -2.47 16.53 -8.63
CA LEU A 626 -3.26 17.12 -9.71
C LEU A 626 -2.82 16.58 -11.08
N GLU A 627 -1.52 16.53 -11.34
CA GLU A 627 -0.95 15.99 -12.57
C GLU A 627 -1.20 14.49 -12.71
N ALA A 628 -0.99 13.72 -11.64
CA ALA A 628 -1.29 12.29 -11.62
C ALA A 628 -2.79 12.05 -11.89
N THR A 629 -3.69 12.88 -11.33
CA THR A 629 -5.13 12.79 -11.61
C THR A 629 -5.43 13.06 -13.09
N CYS A 630 -4.81 14.08 -13.70
CA CYS A 630 -4.96 14.34 -15.13
C CYS A 630 -4.53 13.13 -15.98
N GLN A 631 -3.42 12.48 -15.62
CA GLN A 631 -2.95 11.30 -16.33
C GLN A 631 -3.85 10.08 -16.11
N VAL A 632 -4.37 9.86 -14.89
CA VAL A 632 -5.31 8.76 -14.61
C VAL A 632 -6.59 8.87 -15.43
N VAL A 633 -7.22 10.06 -15.45
CA VAL A 633 -8.45 10.25 -16.26
C VAL A 633 -8.19 10.12 -17.75
N SER A 634 -7.00 10.54 -18.21
CA SER A 634 -6.59 10.38 -19.62
C SER A 634 -6.28 8.93 -19.98
N MET A 635 -5.58 8.20 -19.09
CA MET A 635 -5.28 6.77 -19.28
C MET A 635 -6.55 5.92 -19.36
N ASN A 636 -7.53 6.21 -18.50
CA ASN A 636 -8.80 5.49 -18.50
C ASN A 636 -9.68 5.81 -19.74
N ASP A 637 -9.38 6.88 -20.45
CA ASP A 637 -10.04 7.26 -21.71
C ASP A 637 -9.13 7.07 -22.95
N ASP A 638 -8.05 6.32 -22.78
CA ASP A 638 -7.14 5.85 -23.83
C ASP A 638 -6.48 6.97 -24.68
N PHE A 639 -6.05 8.08 -24.03
CA PHE A 639 -5.25 9.09 -24.70
C PHE A 639 -4.19 9.72 -23.78
N ILE A 640 -3.11 10.26 -24.36
CA ILE A 640 -2.07 11.02 -23.69
C ILE A 640 -2.25 12.51 -24.06
N PRO A 641 -2.46 13.41 -23.08
CA PRO A 641 -2.61 14.83 -23.40
C PRO A 641 -1.30 15.42 -23.93
N LYS A 642 -1.40 16.26 -24.93
CA LYS A 642 -0.26 17.04 -25.43
C LYS A 642 0.27 18.01 -24.38
N THR A 643 1.47 18.50 -24.55
CA THR A 643 1.98 19.70 -23.86
C THR A 643 1.55 20.92 -24.65
N GLN A 644 0.75 21.81 -24.04
CA GLN A 644 0.24 22.98 -24.71
C GLN A 644 1.37 23.89 -25.20
N ARG A 645 1.14 24.55 -26.35
CA ARG A 645 2.06 25.55 -26.94
C ARG A 645 3.46 25.00 -27.26
N ASN A 646 3.62 23.69 -27.36
CA ASN A 646 4.88 23.09 -27.75
C ASN A 646 5.09 23.27 -29.28
N ILE A 647 6.03 24.13 -29.64
CA ILE A 647 6.41 24.41 -31.02
C ILE A 647 7.75 23.76 -31.42
N GLY A 648 8.29 22.91 -30.60
CA GLY A 648 9.57 22.23 -30.81
C GLY A 648 10.48 22.31 -29.60
N ARG A 649 11.55 21.58 -29.66
CA ARG A 649 12.50 21.38 -28.55
C ARG A 649 13.30 22.65 -28.25
N ARG A 650 13.30 23.11 -27.02
CA ARG A 650 14.13 24.22 -26.53
C ARG A 650 15.62 23.88 -26.66
N PRO A 651 16.48 24.85 -27.09
CA PRO A 651 17.92 24.63 -27.10
C PRO A 651 18.47 24.21 -25.73
N GLY A 652 19.27 23.13 -25.74
CA GLY A 652 19.85 22.53 -24.54
C GLY A 652 18.98 21.50 -23.84
N CYS A 653 17.74 21.24 -24.28
CA CYS A 653 16.96 20.08 -23.92
C CYS A 653 17.30 18.89 -24.83
N GLU A 654 17.26 17.67 -24.28
CA GLU A 654 17.56 16.43 -25.02
C GLU A 654 16.30 15.67 -25.47
N ILE A 655 15.13 15.96 -24.88
CA ILE A 655 13.83 15.39 -25.27
C ILE A 655 12.89 16.49 -25.78
N SER A 656 11.87 16.06 -26.53
CA SER A 656 10.71 16.89 -26.90
C SER A 656 9.48 16.35 -26.19
N ALA A 657 8.64 17.25 -25.65
CA ALA A 657 7.32 16.86 -25.18
C ALA A 657 6.34 16.73 -26.35
N LEU A 658 5.23 16.02 -26.14
CA LEU A 658 4.17 15.87 -27.15
C LEU A 658 3.59 17.21 -27.57
N SER A 659 3.54 17.49 -28.87
CA SER A 659 2.87 18.68 -29.46
C SER A 659 1.40 18.44 -29.81
N GLU A 660 0.99 17.18 -29.97
CA GLU A 660 -0.37 16.75 -30.29
C GLU A 660 -0.81 15.67 -29.32
N HIS A 661 -2.14 15.49 -29.14
CA HIS A 661 -2.68 14.38 -28.37
C HIS A 661 -2.32 13.05 -29.04
N LYS A 662 -1.88 12.07 -28.25
CA LYS A 662 -1.65 10.71 -28.74
C LYS A 662 -2.80 9.82 -28.26
N TYR A 663 -3.58 9.30 -29.20
CA TYR A 663 -4.68 8.38 -28.89
C TYR A 663 -4.23 6.94 -29.00
N GLY A 664 -4.71 6.09 -28.13
CA GLY A 664 -4.39 4.68 -28.07
C GLY A 664 -4.29 4.16 -26.64
N LYS A 665 -4.51 2.89 -26.47
CA LYS A 665 -4.42 2.23 -25.14
C LYS A 665 -3.00 2.27 -24.61
N TYR A 666 -2.88 2.61 -23.35
CA TYR A 666 -1.69 2.40 -22.56
C TYR A 666 -2.11 2.06 -21.12
N ASP A 667 -1.31 1.23 -20.48
CA ASP A 667 -1.74 0.61 -19.22
C ASP A 667 -0.90 1.05 -18.01
N CYS A 668 0.20 1.78 -18.25
CA CYS A 668 1.11 2.23 -17.22
C CYS A 668 1.76 3.57 -17.59
N PHE A 669 1.96 4.45 -16.60
CA PHE A 669 2.73 5.69 -16.76
C PHE A 669 3.55 6.00 -15.51
N ILE A 670 4.55 6.86 -15.66
CA ILE A 670 5.30 7.44 -14.56
C ILE A 670 5.04 8.95 -14.47
N SER A 671 4.74 9.45 -13.26
CA SER A 671 4.58 10.88 -12.99
C SER A 671 5.66 11.33 -12.01
N ALA A 672 6.40 12.38 -12.36
CA ALA A 672 7.54 12.83 -11.59
C ALA A 672 7.53 14.33 -11.32
N ASN A 673 8.01 14.72 -10.13
CA ASN A 673 8.17 16.12 -9.75
C ASN A 673 9.51 16.35 -9.08
N TYR A 674 10.16 17.45 -9.45
CA TYR A 674 11.49 17.87 -8.98
C TYR A 674 11.37 19.24 -8.32
N ALA A 675 11.75 19.31 -7.05
CA ALA A 675 11.43 20.47 -6.22
C ALA A 675 12.68 21.26 -5.81
N PHE A 676 12.47 22.50 -5.42
CA PHE A 676 13.48 23.29 -4.71
C PHE A 676 13.94 22.53 -3.45
N GLY A 677 15.21 22.70 -3.06
CA GLY A 677 15.88 21.88 -2.08
C GLY A 677 16.45 20.59 -2.66
N GLY A 678 16.19 20.29 -3.95
CA GLY A 678 16.64 19.08 -4.64
C GLY A 678 15.82 17.84 -4.25
N ASN A 679 14.61 18.01 -3.74
CA ASN A 679 13.70 16.91 -3.40
C ASN A 679 12.98 16.40 -4.65
N ASN A 680 13.23 15.17 -5.04
CA ASN A 680 12.67 14.55 -6.23
C ASN A 680 11.74 13.41 -5.85
N ALA A 681 10.60 13.28 -6.51
CA ALA A 681 9.68 12.18 -6.33
C ALA A 681 9.08 11.72 -7.66
N ALA A 682 8.87 10.41 -7.79
CA ALA A 682 8.15 9.81 -8.90
C ALA A 682 7.25 8.67 -8.41
N VAL A 683 6.12 8.50 -9.08
CA VAL A 683 5.18 7.39 -8.87
C VAL A 683 4.86 6.71 -10.18
N VAL A 684 4.73 5.40 -10.14
CA VAL A 684 4.30 4.57 -11.28
C VAL A 684 2.87 4.13 -11.03
N ILE A 685 2.00 4.44 -11.97
CA ILE A 685 0.57 4.21 -11.89
C ILE A 685 0.15 3.37 -13.08
N SER A 686 -0.75 2.40 -12.84
CA SER A 686 -1.22 1.49 -13.88
C SER A 686 -2.72 1.31 -13.84
N LYS A 687 -3.29 0.83 -14.95
CA LYS A 687 -4.65 0.28 -14.98
C LYS A 687 -4.76 -0.92 -14.04
N ARG A 688 -5.98 -1.24 -13.63
CA ARG A 688 -6.28 -2.35 -12.72
C ARG A 688 -5.68 -3.68 -13.18
N ASP A 689 -5.84 -4.00 -14.46
CA ASP A 689 -5.50 -5.32 -15.00
C ASP A 689 -4.03 -5.43 -15.47
N PHE A 690 -3.26 -4.35 -15.35
CA PHE A 690 -1.84 -4.35 -15.66
C PHE A 690 -1.07 -5.26 -14.68
N ILE A 691 -0.25 -6.16 -15.22
CA ILE A 691 0.58 -7.09 -14.46
C ILE A 691 2.03 -6.62 -14.60
N ALA A 692 2.55 -6.03 -13.54
CA ALA A 692 3.96 -5.67 -13.46
C ALA A 692 4.85 -6.92 -13.36
N GLY A 693 6.12 -6.79 -13.75
CA GLY A 693 7.15 -7.81 -13.54
C GLY A 693 7.44 -8.05 -12.04
N GLN A 694 8.46 -8.85 -11.74
CA GLN A 694 8.84 -9.11 -10.35
C GLN A 694 9.36 -7.82 -9.69
N ARG A 695 8.67 -7.37 -8.66
CA ARG A 695 9.17 -6.30 -7.79
C ARG A 695 10.36 -6.81 -6.96
N PRO A 696 11.37 -5.97 -6.69
CA PRO A 696 12.40 -6.31 -5.73
C PRO A 696 11.75 -6.69 -4.40
N GLN A 697 12.08 -7.87 -3.86
CA GLN A 697 11.60 -8.24 -2.54
C GLN A 697 12.16 -7.24 -1.52
N ARG A 698 11.28 -6.42 -0.92
CA ARG A 698 11.64 -5.63 0.26
C ARG A 698 11.98 -6.63 1.36
N LYS A 699 13.25 -6.74 1.76
CA LYS A 699 13.68 -7.57 2.89
C LYS A 699 12.98 -7.05 4.15
N ARG A 700 11.93 -7.74 4.60
CA ARG A 700 11.21 -7.42 5.86
C ARG A 700 12.00 -7.82 7.12
N ASP A 701 13.06 -8.61 6.99
CA ASP A 701 13.76 -9.26 8.09
C ASP A 701 15.07 -8.55 8.49
N SER A 702 15.26 -7.30 8.08
CA SER A 702 16.42 -6.53 8.54
C SER A 702 16.10 -5.87 9.87
N GLU A 703 16.82 -6.23 10.91
CA GLU A 703 16.78 -5.51 12.18
C GLU A 703 17.29 -4.07 11.96
N ILE A 704 16.51 -3.08 12.40
CA ILE A 704 16.88 -1.67 12.30
C ILE A 704 17.54 -1.28 13.61
N VAL A 705 18.79 -0.85 13.56
CA VAL A 705 19.57 -0.45 14.72
C VAL A 705 20.02 1.00 14.61
N VAL A 706 20.06 1.71 15.75
CA VAL A 706 20.64 3.06 15.83
C VAL A 706 22.13 2.92 16.12
N THR A 707 22.98 3.25 15.13
CA THR A 707 24.43 3.13 15.22
C THR A 707 25.11 4.42 15.69
N GLY A 708 24.43 5.56 15.58
CA GLY A 708 24.92 6.85 16.04
C GLY A 708 23.82 7.87 16.17
N PHE A 709 23.92 8.73 17.14
CA PHE A 709 23.03 9.89 17.32
C PHE A 709 23.77 11.07 17.92
N ASP A 710 23.27 12.28 17.72
CA ASP A 710 23.75 13.49 18.36
C ASP A 710 22.60 14.48 18.57
N ILE A 711 22.84 15.51 19.38
CA ILE A 711 21.83 16.48 19.76
C ILE A 711 22.40 17.90 19.78
N VAL A 712 21.61 18.84 19.28
CA VAL A 712 21.80 20.29 19.48
C VAL A 712 20.55 20.83 20.17
N SER A 713 20.70 21.31 21.37
CA SER A 713 19.57 21.79 22.18
C SER A 713 19.95 23.07 22.93
N PRO A 714 19.01 23.71 23.63
CA PRO A 714 19.32 24.81 24.54
C PRO A 714 20.34 24.49 25.66
N LEU A 715 20.52 23.21 26.01
CA LEU A 715 21.49 22.75 27.00
C LEU A 715 22.91 22.58 26.44
N GLY A 716 23.08 22.63 25.11
CA GLY A 716 24.38 22.52 24.46
C GLY A 716 24.38 21.88 23.10
N ALA A 717 25.53 21.85 22.45
CA ALA A 717 25.72 21.28 21.11
C ALA A 717 26.59 20.02 21.20
N GLY A 718 25.95 18.90 21.49
CA GLY A 718 26.59 17.58 21.61
C GLY A 718 26.00 16.79 22.77
N ILE A 719 26.11 15.47 22.70
CA ILE A 719 25.56 14.55 23.71
C ILE A 719 26.20 14.84 25.09
N GLU A 720 27.52 15.03 25.14
CA GLU A 720 28.27 15.19 26.41
C GLU A 720 27.87 16.47 27.15
N GLU A 721 27.67 17.58 26.42
CA GLU A 721 27.20 18.84 27.02
C GLU A 721 25.79 18.72 27.59
N ASN A 722 24.91 18.11 26.83
CA ASN A 722 23.52 17.87 27.21
C ASN A 722 23.41 16.94 28.43
N ILE A 723 24.15 15.83 28.45
CA ILE A 723 24.16 14.90 29.58
C ILE A 723 24.67 15.62 30.84
N ARG A 724 25.79 16.35 30.75
CA ARG A 724 26.35 17.11 31.87
C ARG A 724 25.36 18.12 32.46
N ALA A 725 24.68 18.87 31.57
CA ALA A 725 23.66 19.84 32.00
C ALA A 725 22.48 19.16 32.70
N LEU A 726 22.02 18.01 32.19
CA LEU A 726 20.96 17.22 32.81
C LEU A 726 21.39 16.64 34.18
N GLU A 727 22.61 16.10 34.26
CA GLU A 727 23.18 15.57 35.53
C GLU A 727 23.32 16.66 36.60
N ASN A 728 23.66 17.87 36.17
CA ASN A 728 23.75 19.04 37.07
C ASN A 728 22.38 19.66 37.42
N GLY A 729 21.28 19.16 36.82
CA GLY A 729 19.95 19.75 37.01
C GLY A 729 19.80 21.13 36.38
N GLU A 730 20.63 21.48 35.38
CA GLU A 730 20.57 22.76 34.68
C GLU A 730 19.30 22.92 33.85
N SER A 731 18.69 24.11 33.87
CA SER A 731 17.58 24.48 33.00
C SER A 731 18.01 25.59 32.06
N ALA A 732 17.79 25.37 30.77
CA ALA A 732 18.02 26.39 29.75
C ALA A 732 16.78 27.22 29.45
N ILE A 733 15.70 27.08 30.25
CA ILE A 733 14.49 27.90 30.10
C ILE A 733 14.73 29.25 30.77
N ALA A 734 14.74 30.30 29.97
CA ALA A 734 14.97 31.68 30.42
C ALA A 734 14.00 32.65 29.73
N LYS A 735 13.95 33.88 30.22
CA LYS A 735 13.20 34.96 29.55
C LYS A 735 13.85 35.27 28.19
N ILE A 736 13.04 35.26 27.15
CA ILE A 736 13.50 35.60 25.81
C ILE A 736 13.37 37.10 25.59
N GLU A 737 14.48 37.83 25.66
CA GLU A 737 14.49 39.31 25.61
C GLU A 737 14.02 39.89 24.27
N ARG A 738 14.12 39.14 23.16
CA ARG A 738 13.68 39.61 21.83
C ARG A 738 12.15 39.68 21.66
N PHE A 739 11.39 39.12 22.63
CA PHE A 739 9.94 39.22 22.63
C PHE A 739 9.47 40.17 23.74
N GLU A 740 8.72 41.22 23.39
CA GLU A 740 8.20 42.23 24.33
C GLU A 740 7.28 41.62 25.40
N SER A 741 6.66 40.48 25.14
CA SER A 741 5.74 39.76 26.05
C SER A 741 6.41 39.08 27.26
N GLY A 742 7.74 39.07 27.37
CA GLY A 742 8.44 38.40 28.44
C GLY A 742 8.30 36.89 28.46
N CYS A 743 8.11 36.27 27.32
CA CYS A 743 7.97 34.83 27.18
C CYS A 743 9.17 34.05 27.71
N LEU A 744 8.93 32.92 28.38
CA LEU A 744 9.94 31.96 28.75
C LEU A 744 10.18 30.96 27.61
N GLY A 745 11.44 30.61 27.37
CA GLY A 745 11.79 29.59 26.37
C GLY A 745 13.24 29.18 26.43
N GLY A 746 13.57 28.05 25.84
CA GLY A 746 14.91 27.56 25.68
C GLY A 746 15.52 27.99 24.35
N LEU A 747 16.56 28.80 24.35
CA LEU A 747 17.28 29.19 23.14
C LEU A 747 18.57 28.40 23.03
N VAL A 748 18.83 27.82 21.86
CA VAL A 748 20.15 27.22 21.57
C VAL A 748 21.22 28.31 21.69
N PRO A 749 22.31 28.09 22.44
CA PRO A 749 23.38 29.06 22.55
C PRO A 749 23.97 29.42 21.17
N LYS A 750 24.54 30.62 21.05
CA LYS A 750 25.25 31.01 19.83
C LYS A 750 26.42 30.06 19.58
N LEU A 751 26.30 29.25 18.52
CA LEU A 751 27.29 28.24 18.15
C LEU A 751 28.41 28.87 17.30
N ASP A 752 29.69 28.62 17.68
CA ASP A 752 30.83 28.89 16.81
C ASP A 752 30.99 27.72 15.81
N VAL A 753 30.10 27.71 14.77
CA VAL A 753 30.01 26.62 13.79
C VAL A 753 31.35 26.36 13.09
N ARG A 754 32.22 27.35 12.92
CA ARG A 754 33.52 27.17 12.28
C ARG A 754 34.49 26.36 13.16
N ARG A 755 34.35 26.43 14.49
CA ARG A 755 35.09 25.57 15.41
C ARG A 755 34.53 24.16 15.47
N LEU A 756 33.21 24.03 15.27
CA LEU A 756 32.52 22.74 15.39
C LEU A 756 32.79 21.81 14.18
N ASP A 757 32.78 22.34 12.97
CA ASP A 757 33.22 21.59 11.78
C ASP A 757 33.73 22.54 10.68
N ARG A 758 35.03 22.46 10.37
CA ARG A 758 35.69 23.26 9.33
C ARG A 758 35.41 22.76 7.90
N ARG A 759 34.84 21.58 7.74
CA ARG A 759 34.53 20.95 6.43
C ARG A 759 33.17 21.32 5.89
N VAL A 760 32.31 21.90 6.71
CA VAL A 760 30.94 22.30 6.34
C VAL A 760 30.91 23.83 6.18
N ASP A 761 30.40 24.25 5.03
CA ASP A 761 30.08 25.66 4.80
C ASP A 761 28.70 25.97 5.37
N PHE A 762 28.69 26.64 6.51
CA PHE A 762 27.47 27.11 7.16
C PHE A 762 27.03 28.50 6.69
N SER A 763 27.75 29.11 5.74
CA SER A 763 27.41 30.45 5.23
C SER A 763 26.05 30.38 4.49
N GLY A 764 25.15 31.28 4.84
CA GLY A 764 23.80 31.28 4.25
C GLY A 764 22.80 30.30 4.86
N MET A 765 23.20 29.47 5.83
CA MET A 765 22.27 28.62 6.56
C MET A 765 21.57 29.41 7.68
N ASN A 766 20.25 29.21 7.81
CA ASN A 766 19.53 29.64 9.00
C ASN A 766 19.84 28.73 10.20
N ASN A 767 19.35 29.07 11.38
CA ASN A 767 19.60 28.31 12.60
C ASN A 767 19.14 26.86 12.50
N ILE A 768 17.95 26.60 11.94
CA ILE A 768 17.38 25.24 11.80
C ILE A 768 18.28 24.39 10.93
N SER A 769 18.66 24.90 9.76
CA SER A 769 19.56 24.20 8.85
C SER A 769 20.93 23.94 9.47
N THR A 770 21.46 24.92 10.20
CA THR A 770 22.75 24.81 10.92
C THR A 770 22.69 23.71 11.98
N TYR A 771 21.66 23.70 12.84
CA TYR A 771 21.53 22.71 13.91
C TYR A 771 21.32 21.31 13.36
N ALA A 772 20.45 21.15 12.35
CA ALA A 772 20.21 19.87 11.71
C ALA A 772 21.47 19.31 11.04
N THR A 773 22.18 20.16 10.27
CA THR A 773 23.42 19.74 9.59
C THR A 773 24.49 19.31 10.60
N LEU A 774 24.64 20.05 11.69
CA LEU A 774 25.61 19.73 12.73
C LEU A 774 25.26 18.41 13.44
N ALA A 775 24.01 18.23 13.84
CA ALA A 775 23.55 17.01 14.53
C ALA A 775 23.69 15.77 13.63
N VAL A 776 23.23 15.85 12.36
CA VAL A 776 23.35 14.74 11.40
C VAL A 776 24.82 14.38 11.18
N LYS A 777 25.67 15.37 10.91
CA LYS A 777 27.09 15.12 10.68
C LYS A 777 27.78 14.42 11.86
N ARG A 778 27.55 14.88 13.08
CA ARG A 778 28.07 14.26 14.30
C ARG A 778 27.52 12.85 14.53
N ALA A 779 26.23 12.61 14.21
CA ALA A 779 25.66 11.28 14.28
C ALA A 779 26.40 10.31 13.35
N PHE A 780 26.72 10.72 12.10
CA PHE A 780 27.56 9.93 11.18
C PHE A 780 28.96 9.68 11.70
N ASP A 781 29.62 10.73 12.24
CA ASP A 781 30.98 10.60 12.80
C ASP A 781 30.97 9.60 13.97
N ARG A 782 29.95 9.62 14.86
CA ARG A 782 29.78 8.69 15.97
C ARG A 782 29.46 7.27 15.53
N ALA A 783 28.69 7.11 14.45
CA ALA A 783 28.42 5.81 13.84
C ALA A 783 29.64 5.22 13.13
N GLY A 784 30.74 5.97 12.99
CA GLY A 784 31.92 5.57 12.23
C GLY A 784 31.67 5.50 10.72
N ILE A 785 30.57 6.09 10.25
CA ILE A 785 30.15 6.03 8.84
C ILE A 785 30.84 7.15 8.06
N ARG A 786 31.62 6.78 7.06
CA ARG A 786 32.15 7.71 6.04
C ARG A 786 31.48 7.43 4.72
N LEU A 787 30.57 8.31 4.32
CA LEU A 787 29.87 8.16 3.04
C LEU A 787 30.82 8.47 1.90
N ALA A 788 31.12 7.48 1.08
CA ALA A 788 31.67 7.70 -0.25
C ALA A 788 30.53 8.12 -1.20
N ARG A 789 30.86 8.81 -2.31
CA ARG A 789 29.85 9.24 -3.29
C ARG A 789 29.01 8.06 -3.84
N ALA A 790 29.64 6.88 -3.97
CA ALA A 790 28.97 5.66 -4.40
C ALA A 790 27.91 5.13 -3.38
N ASP A 791 28.08 5.44 -2.10
CA ASP A 791 27.17 4.98 -1.03
C ASP A 791 25.95 5.88 -0.88
N SER A 792 25.98 7.07 -1.47
CA SER A 792 24.87 8.04 -1.37
C SER A 792 23.56 7.50 -1.98
N GLU A 793 23.63 6.57 -2.92
CA GLU A 793 22.44 5.93 -3.53
C GLU A 793 21.71 4.99 -2.57
N LYS A 794 22.39 4.52 -1.51
CA LYS A 794 21.83 3.61 -0.49
C LYS A 794 21.54 4.32 0.83
N THR A 795 21.73 5.64 0.86
CA THR A 795 21.55 6.47 2.07
C THR A 795 20.31 7.33 1.90
N GLY A 796 19.38 7.24 2.85
CA GLY A 796 18.18 8.09 2.93
C GLY A 796 18.30 9.14 4.05
N LEU A 797 17.66 10.28 3.86
CA LEU A 797 17.46 11.31 4.88
C LEU A 797 15.97 11.50 5.12
N VAL A 798 15.56 11.39 6.38
CA VAL A 798 14.22 11.74 6.83
C VAL A 798 14.37 12.89 7.84
N SER A 799 13.71 14.00 7.57
CA SER A 799 13.72 15.17 8.45
C SER A 799 12.31 15.57 8.85
N ALA A 800 12.16 16.03 10.09
CA ALA A 800 10.93 16.61 10.60
C ALA A 800 11.22 18.02 11.15
N ILE A 801 10.36 18.96 10.81
CA ILE A 801 10.37 20.34 11.28
C ILE A 801 8.97 20.65 11.81
N ALA A 802 8.88 21.14 13.05
CA ALA A 802 7.64 21.59 13.68
C ALA A 802 7.37 23.08 13.43
#